data_84de468255a24ffeaefc32668396bc40
#
_entry.id   84de468255a24ffeaefc32668396bc40
#
_cell.length_a   1.000
_cell.length_b   1.000
_cell.length_c   1.000
_cell.angle_alpha   90.00
_cell.angle_beta   90.00
_cell.angle_gamma   90.00
#
_symmetry.space_group_name_H-M   'P 1'
#
loop_
_entity.id
_entity.type
_entity.pdbx_description
1 polymer ?
#
loop_
_entity_poly.entity_id
_entity_poly.type
_entity_poly.pdbx_seq_one_letter_code
_entity_poly.pdbx_strand_id
1 'polypeptide(L)'
;MLNITLPDGSVRQYESPVTVAQIAASIGAGLAKATVAGKVNGKLVDACDPITEDAHVQIITPKDKEGVEIIRHSCAHLVGHAVKQLYPDAKMVIGPVIEDGFYYDIATEKPFTPDDVAAIEARMKELIAQDYDVIKVMTPRAETIKIFQDRGEEYKLRLIEDMPEVEAMGMYHHQEYVDMCRGPHVPNTRFLKNFKLTKLAGAYWRGDSNNEMLQRIYGTAWASKDELKAYIQRIEEAEKRDHRKLGKQLDLFHLQDEAPGMVFWHPKGWALWQVIEQHMRKELNAAGYKEVKTPQIMDKTFWEKSGHWENYKDNMFVTSSEKREYAVKPMNCPGHVQIFNNGLRSYRDLPMRLAEFGSCHRNEPSGALHGLMRVRGFVQDDAHIFCTEDQIVDEARAFNELLVRIYKQFGFHDGAVKLSLRPEQRAGSDEVWDKAEQGLRDALTACGVEWEELPGEGAFYGPKIEYHVKDALGRSWQCGTLQLDFVLPERLNAEYVTENNDRARPVMLHRAILGSLERFIGILIENHAGSFPLWLAPVQMVIMNITENQADYCREVAAKLQAAGFRVELDLRNEKIGYKIRDNSQYRFPYQIVVGDKEKQENKVAVRRKAEDLGSLNVDDFIAQLQQEITDALVNH
;
A
#
# COMPACT_ATOMS: atom_id res chain seq x y z
N MET A 1 10.66 50.00 -6.69
CA MET A 1 11.74 49.00 -6.42
C MET A 1 11.16 47.98 -5.44
N LEU A 2 11.23 46.71 -5.79
CA LEU A 2 10.79 45.59 -4.96
C LEU A 2 12.02 44.91 -4.36
N ASN A 3 11.95 44.52 -3.08
CA ASN A 3 12.97 43.73 -2.42
C ASN A 3 12.58 42.24 -2.50
N ILE A 4 13.34 41.47 -3.25
CA ILE A 4 13.15 40.02 -3.39
C ILE A 4 14.21 39.33 -2.53
N THR A 5 13.77 38.61 -1.52
CA THR A 5 14.63 37.80 -0.66
C THR A 5 14.70 36.36 -1.20
N LEU A 6 15.90 35.89 -1.48
CA LEU A 6 16.18 34.54 -1.95
C LEU A 6 16.38 33.54 -0.79
N PRO A 7 16.36 32.22 -1.01
CA PRO A 7 16.50 31.22 0.05
C PRO A 7 17.84 31.30 0.83
N ASP A 8 18.88 31.82 0.21
CA ASP A 8 20.19 32.04 0.85
C ASP A 8 20.24 33.31 1.74
N GLY A 9 19.11 34.02 1.86
CA GLY A 9 18.98 35.27 2.61
C GLY A 9 19.43 36.52 1.84
N SER A 10 19.95 36.39 0.62
CA SER A 10 20.33 37.55 -0.20
C SER A 10 19.08 38.30 -0.67
N VAL A 11 19.18 39.64 -0.69
CA VAL A 11 18.12 40.53 -1.13
C VAL A 11 18.54 41.19 -2.45
N ARG A 12 17.66 41.12 -3.44
CA ARG A 12 17.82 41.77 -4.75
C ARG A 12 16.71 42.76 -5.00
N GLN A 13 17.03 43.85 -5.63
CA GLN A 13 16.07 44.92 -5.96
C GLN A 13 15.68 44.86 -7.43
N TYR A 14 14.38 44.92 -7.70
CA TYR A 14 13.82 44.94 -9.04
C TYR A 14 12.80 46.06 -9.21
N GLU A 15 12.54 46.46 -10.46
CA GLU A 15 11.40 47.29 -10.78
C GLU A 15 10.11 46.46 -10.70
N SER A 16 8.99 47.06 -10.30
CA SER A 16 7.69 46.41 -10.22
C SER A 16 6.91 46.58 -11.54
N PRO A 17 6.24 45.52 -12.03
CA PRO A 17 6.25 44.12 -11.56
C PRO A 17 7.48 43.35 -12.05
N VAL A 18 7.90 42.33 -11.30
CA VAL A 18 8.93 41.36 -11.72
C VAL A 18 8.40 39.96 -11.70
N THR A 19 8.88 39.07 -12.58
CA THR A 19 8.48 37.67 -12.63
C THR A 19 9.59 36.76 -12.12
N VAL A 20 9.22 35.52 -11.71
CA VAL A 20 10.19 34.47 -11.31
C VAL A 20 11.19 34.20 -12.45
N ALA A 21 10.72 34.18 -13.71
CA ALA A 21 11.58 34.00 -14.87
C ALA A 21 12.63 35.12 -15.01
N GLN A 22 12.25 36.37 -14.77
CA GLN A 22 13.18 37.52 -14.81
C GLN A 22 14.19 37.47 -13.64
N ILE A 23 13.74 37.07 -12.45
CA ILE A 23 14.64 36.89 -11.30
C ILE A 23 15.66 35.78 -11.62
N ALA A 24 15.22 34.63 -12.14
CA ALA A 24 16.11 33.54 -12.53
C ALA A 24 17.13 33.96 -13.59
N ALA A 25 16.70 34.72 -14.61
CA ALA A 25 17.56 35.23 -15.67
C ALA A 25 18.63 36.21 -15.10
N SER A 26 18.29 37.02 -14.11
CA SER A 26 19.24 37.95 -13.44
C SER A 26 20.30 37.23 -12.60
N ILE A 27 20.00 35.99 -12.15
CA ILE A 27 20.92 35.17 -11.37
C ILE A 27 21.88 34.42 -12.29
N GLY A 28 21.38 33.85 -13.39
CA GLY A 28 22.22 33.16 -14.36
C GLY A 28 21.45 32.45 -15.47
N ALA A 29 22.06 32.35 -16.64
CA ALA A 29 21.43 31.73 -17.81
C ALA A 29 21.08 30.23 -17.62
N GLY A 30 21.89 29.51 -16.85
CA GLY A 30 21.63 28.10 -16.52
C GLY A 30 20.36 27.93 -15.67
N LEU A 31 20.20 28.76 -14.66
CA LEU A 31 19.01 28.77 -13.80
C LEU A 31 17.77 29.21 -14.58
N ALA A 32 17.88 30.22 -15.43
CA ALA A 32 16.79 30.67 -16.30
C ALA A 32 16.26 29.55 -17.19
N LYS A 33 17.15 28.74 -17.78
CA LYS A 33 16.77 27.57 -18.60
C LYS A 33 16.15 26.44 -17.79
N ALA A 34 16.51 26.29 -16.52
CA ALA A 34 16.01 25.24 -15.63
C ALA A 34 14.73 25.65 -14.86
N THR A 35 14.33 26.92 -14.94
CA THR A 35 13.18 27.42 -14.19
C THR A 35 11.87 26.85 -14.73
N VAL A 36 11.15 26.13 -13.86
CA VAL A 36 9.82 25.56 -14.13
C VAL A 36 8.73 26.48 -13.58
N ALA A 37 8.91 26.98 -12.36
CA ALA A 37 7.95 27.80 -11.63
C ALA A 37 8.67 28.54 -10.50
N GLY A 38 7.91 29.20 -9.62
CA GLY A 38 8.42 29.78 -8.39
C GLY A 38 7.55 29.51 -7.19
N LYS A 39 8.11 29.77 -6.02
CA LYS A 39 7.37 29.78 -4.76
C LYS A 39 7.52 31.17 -4.15
N VAL A 40 6.43 31.93 -4.12
CA VAL A 40 6.38 33.31 -3.63
C VAL A 40 5.65 33.30 -2.29
N ASN A 41 6.34 33.72 -1.23
CA ASN A 41 5.83 33.67 0.16
C ASN A 41 5.22 32.30 0.51
N GLY A 42 5.85 31.21 0.07
CA GLY A 42 5.41 29.85 0.32
C GLY A 42 4.35 29.31 -0.66
N LYS A 43 3.80 30.13 -1.56
CA LYS A 43 2.78 29.72 -2.54
C LYS A 43 3.43 29.48 -3.91
N LEU A 44 3.09 28.34 -4.54
CA LEU A 44 3.52 28.02 -5.90
C LEU A 44 2.84 28.96 -6.91
N VAL A 45 3.63 29.50 -7.84
CA VAL A 45 3.19 30.39 -8.91
C VAL A 45 3.87 30.03 -10.24
N ASP A 46 3.24 30.39 -11.35
CA ASP A 46 3.87 30.26 -12.66
C ASP A 46 5.09 31.16 -12.81
N ALA A 47 6.06 30.75 -13.60
CA ALA A 47 7.27 31.53 -13.82
C ALA A 47 7.00 32.91 -14.43
N CYS A 48 5.87 33.09 -15.09
CA CYS A 48 5.41 34.34 -15.71
C CYS A 48 4.50 35.19 -14.81
N ASP A 49 4.08 34.71 -13.64
CA ASP A 49 3.19 35.48 -12.77
C ASP A 49 3.90 36.72 -12.22
N PRO A 50 3.23 37.90 -12.23
CA PRO A 50 3.82 39.15 -11.77
C PRO A 50 3.88 39.20 -10.23
N ILE A 51 5.04 39.58 -9.70
CA ILE A 51 5.27 39.91 -8.29
C ILE A 51 5.24 41.43 -8.17
N THR A 52 4.34 41.93 -7.35
CA THR A 52 4.08 43.38 -7.23
C THR A 52 4.45 43.98 -5.88
N GLU A 53 4.84 43.17 -4.93
CA GLU A 53 5.23 43.54 -3.56
C GLU A 53 6.49 42.81 -3.10
N ASP A 54 7.11 43.28 -2.02
CA ASP A 54 8.27 42.61 -1.43
C ASP A 54 7.91 41.17 -1.06
N ALA A 55 8.79 40.21 -1.43
CA ALA A 55 8.49 38.81 -1.26
C ALA A 55 9.73 37.95 -1.05
N HIS A 56 9.52 36.81 -0.40
CA HIS A 56 10.45 35.69 -0.41
C HIS A 56 10.18 34.82 -1.63
N VAL A 57 11.18 34.59 -2.48
CA VAL A 57 11.06 33.87 -3.74
C VAL A 57 12.05 32.73 -3.81
N GLN A 58 11.54 31.53 -4.00
CA GLN A 58 12.31 30.33 -4.35
C GLN A 58 12.04 29.97 -5.82
N ILE A 59 13.09 29.75 -6.59
CA ILE A 59 12.99 29.29 -7.97
C ILE A 59 12.86 27.77 -7.97
N ILE A 60 11.84 27.24 -8.63
CA ILE A 60 11.56 25.81 -8.73
C ILE A 60 12.09 25.27 -10.04
N THR A 61 12.87 24.20 -9.95
CA THR A 61 13.50 23.50 -11.08
C THR A 61 13.04 22.04 -11.14
N PRO A 62 13.35 21.26 -12.20
CA PRO A 62 13.05 19.84 -12.26
C PRO A 62 13.73 18.98 -11.16
N LYS A 63 14.72 19.53 -10.44
CA LYS A 63 15.36 18.85 -9.31
C LYS A 63 14.54 18.90 -8.03
N ASP A 64 13.60 19.83 -7.95
CA ASP A 64 12.71 19.98 -6.81
C ASP A 64 11.49 19.05 -6.97
N LYS A 65 10.97 18.54 -5.85
CA LYS A 65 9.78 17.68 -5.84
C LYS A 65 8.59 18.36 -6.52
N GLU A 66 8.35 19.62 -6.16
CA GLU A 66 7.28 20.43 -6.76
C GLU A 66 7.50 20.64 -8.27
N GLY A 67 8.74 20.74 -8.72
CA GLY A 67 9.07 20.85 -10.15
C GLY A 67 8.67 19.60 -10.94
N VAL A 68 8.90 18.43 -10.39
CA VAL A 68 8.45 17.16 -10.99
C VAL A 68 6.93 17.06 -11.03
N GLU A 69 6.24 17.48 -9.97
CA GLU A 69 4.77 17.50 -9.93
C GLU A 69 4.19 18.44 -10.99
N ILE A 70 4.81 19.62 -11.20
CA ILE A 70 4.42 20.57 -12.25
C ILE A 70 4.64 19.98 -13.65
N ILE A 71 5.73 19.25 -13.87
CA ILE A 71 6.00 18.54 -15.11
C ILE A 71 4.90 17.49 -15.38
N ARG A 72 4.53 16.70 -14.38
CA ARG A 72 3.44 15.71 -14.46
C ARG A 72 2.11 16.37 -14.84
N HIS A 73 1.77 17.46 -14.16
CA HIS A 73 0.54 18.21 -14.44
C HIS A 73 0.52 18.77 -15.87
N SER A 74 1.63 19.30 -16.33
CA SER A 74 1.75 19.83 -17.69
C SER A 74 1.74 18.72 -18.75
N CYS A 75 2.25 17.52 -18.45
CA CYS A 75 2.10 16.35 -19.31
C CYS A 75 0.63 15.94 -19.46
N ALA A 76 -0.20 16.06 -18.42
CA ALA A 76 -1.63 15.82 -18.53
C ALA A 76 -2.28 16.77 -19.55
N HIS A 77 -1.97 18.07 -19.53
CA HIS A 77 -2.44 19.03 -20.55
C HIS A 77 -1.93 18.67 -21.95
N LEU A 78 -0.70 18.17 -22.08
CA LEU A 78 -0.16 17.73 -23.35
C LEU A 78 -0.89 16.50 -23.91
N VAL A 79 -1.36 15.59 -23.05
CA VAL A 79 -2.30 14.51 -23.46
C VAL A 79 -3.54 15.12 -24.10
N GLY A 80 -4.13 16.13 -23.47
CA GLY A 80 -5.30 16.82 -24.02
C GLY A 80 -5.04 17.41 -25.40
N HIS A 81 -3.92 18.07 -25.58
CA HIS A 81 -3.52 18.64 -26.88
C HIS A 81 -3.38 17.54 -27.96
N ALA A 82 -2.65 16.47 -27.66
CA ALA A 82 -2.47 15.37 -28.60
C ALA A 82 -3.79 14.66 -28.93
N VAL A 83 -4.64 14.43 -27.93
CA VAL A 83 -5.97 13.82 -28.13
C VAL A 83 -6.85 14.68 -29.03
N LYS A 84 -6.93 15.98 -28.78
CA LYS A 84 -7.76 16.88 -29.60
C LYS A 84 -7.29 16.97 -31.05
N GLN A 85 -5.99 16.82 -31.31
CA GLN A 85 -5.46 16.77 -32.66
C GLN A 85 -5.80 15.46 -33.40
N LEU A 86 -5.75 14.33 -32.70
CA LEU A 86 -6.01 13.00 -33.27
C LEU A 86 -7.51 12.64 -33.27
N TYR A 87 -8.22 13.08 -32.23
CA TYR A 87 -9.64 12.77 -31.99
C TYR A 87 -10.41 14.05 -31.66
N PRO A 88 -10.73 14.91 -32.65
CA PRO A 88 -11.31 16.23 -32.41
C PRO A 88 -12.64 16.20 -31.66
N ASP A 89 -13.43 15.12 -31.81
CA ASP A 89 -14.74 14.96 -31.16
C ASP A 89 -14.64 14.53 -29.69
N ALA A 90 -13.46 14.09 -29.21
CA ALA A 90 -13.25 13.75 -27.83
C ALA A 90 -13.45 14.96 -26.91
N LYS A 91 -14.10 14.76 -25.77
CA LYS A 91 -14.34 15.82 -24.77
C LYS A 91 -13.35 15.65 -23.61
N MET A 92 -12.66 16.74 -23.31
CA MET A 92 -11.65 16.77 -22.27
C MET A 92 -12.31 17.01 -20.91
N VAL A 93 -11.96 16.23 -19.90
CA VAL A 93 -12.58 16.30 -18.57
C VAL A 93 -11.61 16.89 -17.56
N ILE A 94 -10.76 16.09 -16.94
CA ILE A 94 -9.83 16.51 -15.90
C ILE A 94 -8.53 15.70 -15.96
N GLY A 95 -7.39 16.35 -15.63
CA GLY A 95 -6.06 15.76 -15.65
C GLY A 95 -5.25 16.03 -14.40
N PRO A 96 -5.56 15.41 -13.24
CA PRO A 96 -4.83 15.62 -12.00
C PRO A 96 -3.50 14.86 -11.96
N VAL A 97 -2.61 15.35 -11.09
CA VAL A 97 -1.38 14.66 -10.68
C VAL A 97 -1.74 13.60 -9.63
N ILE A 98 -1.07 12.46 -9.72
CA ILE A 98 -1.09 11.38 -8.74
C ILE A 98 0.33 11.03 -8.31
N GLU A 99 0.49 10.15 -7.34
CA GLU A 99 1.81 9.64 -6.93
C GLU A 99 2.54 9.05 -8.15
N ASP A 100 3.76 9.49 -8.39
CA ASP A 100 4.63 9.10 -9.51
C ASP A 100 4.05 9.29 -10.92
N GLY A 101 2.96 10.05 -11.08
CA GLY A 101 2.36 10.21 -12.38
C GLY A 101 1.21 11.21 -12.47
N PHE A 102 0.38 10.99 -13.47
CA PHE A 102 -0.83 11.76 -13.76
C PHE A 102 -1.83 10.88 -14.50
N TYR A 103 -3.07 11.35 -14.62
CA TYR A 103 -4.02 10.81 -15.59
C TYR A 103 -4.80 11.92 -16.28
N TYR A 104 -5.49 11.58 -17.35
CA TYR A 104 -6.48 12.45 -17.97
C TYR A 104 -7.75 11.64 -18.27
N ASP A 105 -8.90 12.19 -17.86
CA ASP A 105 -10.22 11.62 -18.14
C ASP A 105 -10.79 12.26 -19.41
N ILE A 106 -11.28 11.42 -20.31
CA ILE A 106 -11.70 11.80 -21.65
C ILE A 106 -13.02 11.08 -21.95
N ALA A 107 -14.02 11.83 -22.43
CA ALA A 107 -15.24 11.26 -22.95
C ALA A 107 -15.12 11.07 -24.47
N THR A 108 -15.39 9.85 -24.95
CA THR A 108 -15.33 9.49 -26.37
C THR A 108 -16.52 8.61 -26.73
N GLU A 109 -17.00 8.69 -27.97
CA GLU A 109 -18.04 7.79 -28.48
C GLU A 109 -17.53 6.34 -28.61
N LYS A 110 -16.27 6.20 -29.04
CA LYS A 110 -15.61 4.90 -29.18
C LYS A 110 -14.51 4.78 -28.13
N PRO A 111 -14.47 3.69 -27.34
CA PRO A 111 -13.39 3.47 -26.39
C PRO A 111 -12.02 3.44 -27.08
N PHE A 112 -11.03 4.06 -26.45
CA PHE A 112 -9.65 3.96 -26.91
C PHE A 112 -9.13 2.53 -26.81
N THR A 113 -8.22 2.19 -27.70
CA THR A 113 -7.47 0.95 -27.72
C THR A 113 -6.02 1.20 -27.28
N PRO A 114 -5.22 0.17 -26.97
CA PRO A 114 -3.77 0.32 -26.74
C PRO A 114 -3.04 0.99 -27.91
N ASP A 115 -3.47 0.75 -29.14
CA ASP A 115 -2.89 1.39 -30.34
C ASP A 115 -3.18 2.90 -30.38
N ASP A 116 -4.38 3.31 -29.94
CA ASP A 116 -4.72 4.72 -29.80
C ASP A 116 -3.83 5.40 -28.75
N VAL A 117 -3.58 4.76 -27.63
CA VAL A 117 -2.67 5.28 -26.60
C VAL A 117 -1.24 5.42 -27.13
N ALA A 118 -0.78 4.46 -27.92
CA ALA A 118 0.53 4.54 -28.57
C ALA A 118 0.60 5.70 -29.59
N ALA A 119 -0.47 5.93 -30.36
CA ALA A 119 -0.58 7.06 -31.28
C ALA A 119 -0.58 8.40 -30.55
N ILE A 120 -1.30 8.50 -29.43
CA ILE A 120 -1.32 9.69 -28.57
C ILE A 120 0.08 9.97 -28.01
N GLU A 121 0.77 8.95 -27.50
CA GLU A 121 2.15 9.09 -27.00
C GLU A 121 3.13 9.56 -28.10
N ALA A 122 3.02 9.01 -29.29
CA ALA A 122 3.83 9.43 -30.43
C ALA A 122 3.56 10.91 -30.77
N ARG A 123 2.29 11.32 -30.80
CA ARG A 123 1.91 12.71 -31.07
C ARG A 123 2.40 13.67 -29.99
N MET A 124 2.35 13.29 -28.71
CA MET A 124 2.95 14.07 -27.64
C MET A 124 4.45 14.29 -27.85
N LYS A 125 5.19 13.28 -28.27
CA LYS A 125 6.63 13.41 -28.60
C LYS A 125 6.89 14.38 -29.73
N GLU A 126 6.05 14.35 -30.77
CA GLU A 126 6.13 15.31 -31.88
C GLU A 126 5.85 16.74 -31.42
N LEU A 127 4.86 16.95 -30.56
CA LEU A 127 4.54 18.26 -29.99
C LEU A 127 5.68 18.79 -29.13
N ILE A 128 6.29 17.96 -28.30
CA ILE A 128 7.47 18.34 -27.50
C ILE A 128 8.64 18.74 -28.39
N ALA A 129 8.87 18.02 -29.50
CA ALA A 129 9.93 18.31 -30.43
C ALA A 129 9.78 19.67 -31.13
N GLN A 130 8.59 20.25 -31.15
CA GLN A 130 8.34 21.60 -31.66
C GLN A 130 8.86 22.70 -30.73
N ASP A 131 9.16 22.38 -29.46
CA ASP A 131 9.79 23.27 -28.47
C ASP A 131 9.04 24.61 -28.33
N TYR A 132 7.72 24.54 -28.14
CA TYR A 132 6.88 25.75 -28.01
C TYR A 132 6.64 26.16 -26.55
N ASP A 133 6.35 27.45 -26.37
CA ASP A 133 6.02 28.02 -25.08
C ASP A 133 4.58 27.73 -24.67
N VAL A 134 4.37 27.40 -23.40
CA VAL A 134 3.06 27.31 -22.77
C VAL A 134 2.68 28.67 -22.20
N ILE A 135 1.60 29.24 -22.71
CA ILE A 135 1.21 30.63 -22.40
C ILE A 135 0.02 30.62 -21.44
N LYS A 136 0.22 31.23 -20.27
CA LYS A 136 -0.86 31.49 -19.32
C LYS A 136 -1.53 32.81 -19.59
N VAL A 137 -2.86 32.82 -19.64
CA VAL A 137 -3.68 34.03 -19.74
C VAL A 137 -4.74 34.00 -18.65
N MET A 138 -4.78 35.02 -17.80
CA MET A 138 -5.88 35.20 -16.86
C MET A 138 -7.09 35.72 -17.63
N THR A 139 -8.11 34.89 -17.75
CA THR A 139 -9.29 35.15 -18.60
C THR A 139 -10.52 35.34 -17.72
N PRO A 140 -11.34 36.39 -17.95
CA PRO A 140 -12.57 36.57 -17.21
C PRO A 140 -13.48 35.34 -17.29
N ARG A 141 -14.18 35.02 -16.18
CA ARG A 141 -15.03 33.82 -16.09
C ARG A 141 -16.03 33.71 -17.24
N ALA A 142 -16.70 34.81 -17.60
CA ALA A 142 -17.69 34.84 -18.70
C ALA A 142 -17.07 34.51 -20.06
N GLU A 143 -15.85 35.01 -20.32
CA GLU A 143 -15.09 34.71 -21.53
C GLU A 143 -14.58 33.26 -21.55
N THR A 144 -14.13 32.75 -20.43
CA THR A 144 -13.73 31.33 -20.26
C THR A 144 -14.89 30.40 -20.60
N ILE A 145 -16.09 30.68 -20.08
CA ILE A 145 -17.31 29.92 -20.39
C ILE A 145 -17.59 29.96 -21.91
N LYS A 146 -17.51 31.12 -22.54
CA LYS A 146 -17.72 31.26 -23.98
C LYS A 146 -16.70 30.45 -24.78
N ILE A 147 -15.44 30.49 -24.43
CA ILE A 147 -14.38 29.71 -25.09
C ILE A 147 -14.72 28.21 -25.09
N PHE A 148 -15.13 27.66 -23.95
CA PHE A 148 -15.47 26.24 -23.87
C PHE A 148 -16.82 25.91 -24.52
N GLN A 149 -17.79 26.81 -24.53
CA GLN A 149 -19.03 26.67 -25.32
C GLN A 149 -18.73 26.60 -26.82
N ASP A 150 -17.92 27.50 -27.32
CA ASP A 150 -17.55 27.55 -28.74
C ASP A 150 -16.75 26.31 -29.18
N ARG A 151 -16.01 25.68 -28.24
CA ARG A 151 -15.25 24.44 -28.45
C ARG A 151 -16.06 23.17 -28.17
N GLY A 152 -17.30 23.29 -27.66
CA GLY A 152 -18.14 22.16 -27.30
C GLY A 152 -17.61 21.30 -26.17
N GLU A 153 -16.82 21.87 -25.24
CA GLU A 153 -16.22 21.18 -24.09
C GLU A 153 -17.20 21.19 -22.90
N GLU A 154 -18.25 20.40 -22.97
CA GLU A 154 -19.34 20.35 -21.99
C GLU A 154 -18.90 19.97 -20.57
N TYR A 155 -17.92 19.08 -20.43
CA TYR A 155 -17.41 18.70 -19.10
C TYR A 155 -16.64 19.86 -18.44
N LYS A 156 -15.92 20.66 -19.21
CA LYS A 156 -15.28 21.88 -18.70
C LYS A 156 -16.31 22.89 -18.20
N LEU A 157 -17.43 23.01 -18.87
CA LEU A 157 -18.54 23.88 -18.46
C LEU A 157 -19.15 23.39 -17.14
N ARG A 158 -19.43 22.09 -17.01
CA ARG A 158 -19.93 21.49 -15.77
C ARG A 158 -18.95 21.67 -14.59
N LEU A 159 -17.64 21.59 -14.85
CA LEU A 159 -16.61 21.85 -13.82
C LEU A 159 -16.61 23.32 -13.37
N ILE A 160 -16.79 24.26 -14.31
CA ILE A 160 -16.86 25.68 -13.99
C ILE A 160 -18.09 26.01 -13.14
N GLU A 161 -19.23 25.37 -13.38
CA GLU A 161 -20.46 25.54 -12.59
C GLU A 161 -20.27 25.19 -11.12
N ASP A 162 -19.45 24.15 -10.84
CA ASP A 162 -19.17 23.70 -9.47
C ASP A 162 -18.09 24.52 -8.75
N MET A 163 -17.35 25.36 -9.48
CA MET A 163 -16.29 26.17 -8.89
C MET A 163 -16.86 27.40 -8.17
N PRO A 164 -16.23 27.82 -7.04
CA PRO A 164 -16.54 29.11 -6.43
C PRO A 164 -16.47 30.24 -7.46
N GLU A 165 -17.31 31.25 -7.29
CA GLU A 165 -17.23 32.44 -8.15
C GLU A 165 -15.86 33.12 -7.99
N VAL A 166 -15.15 33.21 -9.11
CA VAL A 166 -13.89 33.93 -9.26
C VAL A 166 -13.99 34.86 -10.46
N GLU A 167 -13.34 36.02 -10.38
CA GLU A 167 -13.40 37.01 -11.45
C GLU A 167 -12.72 36.55 -12.74
N ALA A 168 -11.59 35.83 -12.61
CA ALA A 168 -10.81 35.34 -13.73
C ALA A 168 -10.23 33.95 -13.44
N MET A 169 -10.00 33.19 -14.52
CA MET A 169 -9.47 31.83 -14.50
C MET A 169 -8.16 31.75 -15.27
N GLY A 170 -7.23 30.92 -14.81
CA GLY A 170 -5.99 30.63 -15.53
C GLY A 170 -6.26 29.74 -16.75
N MET A 171 -6.05 30.27 -17.94
CA MET A 171 -6.12 29.54 -19.20
C MET A 171 -4.72 29.30 -19.72
N TYR A 172 -4.39 28.03 -20.02
CA TYR A 172 -3.09 27.63 -20.51
C TYR A 172 -3.19 27.24 -21.98
N HIS A 173 -2.47 27.96 -22.82
CA HIS A 173 -2.47 27.78 -24.27
C HIS A 173 -1.28 26.93 -24.70
N HIS A 174 -1.58 25.82 -25.35
CA HIS A 174 -0.66 24.94 -26.06
C HIS A 174 -0.92 25.05 -27.55
N GLN A 175 -0.40 26.11 -28.18
CA GLN A 175 -0.76 26.48 -29.58
C GLN A 175 -2.29 26.66 -29.72
N GLU A 176 -2.98 25.88 -30.56
CA GLU A 176 -4.43 25.93 -30.72
C GLU A 176 -5.24 25.30 -29.61
N TYR A 177 -4.61 24.42 -28.78
CA TYR A 177 -5.26 23.80 -27.64
C TYR A 177 -5.22 24.72 -26.42
N VAL A 178 -6.32 24.76 -25.70
CA VAL A 178 -6.41 25.52 -24.46
C VAL A 178 -7.06 24.66 -23.36
N ASP A 179 -6.52 24.73 -22.17
CA ASP A 179 -7.10 24.11 -20.99
C ASP A 179 -7.16 25.08 -19.81
N MET A 180 -8.05 24.79 -18.87
CA MET A 180 -8.29 25.59 -17.69
C MET A 180 -7.71 24.88 -16.45
N CYS A 181 -6.93 25.61 -15.65
CA CYS A 181 -6.29 25.03 -14.48
C CYS A 181 -5.88 26.10 -13.46
N ARG A 182 -5.67 25.68 -12.22
CA ARG A 182 -5.08 26.54 -11.17
C ARG A 182 -3.60 26.78 -11.38
N GLY A 183 -2.93 25.91 -12.11
CA GLY A 183 -1.48 25.94 -12.29
C GLY A 183 -0.70 25.57 -11.01
N PRO A 184 0.62 25.86 -10.98
CA PRO A 184 1.42 26.33 -12.13
C PRO A 184 1.70 25.23 -13.17
N HIS A 185 2.12 25.66 -14.37
CA HIS A 185 2.57 24.80 -15.45
C HIS A 185 3.99 25.15 -15.89
N VAL A 186 4.64 24.22 -16.61
CA VAL A 186 5.95 24.50 -17.22
C VAL A 186 5.82 25.62 -18.25
N PRO A 187 6.85 26.49 -18.37
CA PRO A 187 6.81 27.59 -19.34
C PRO A 187 7.03 27.14 -20.79
N ASN A 188 7.52 25.92 -21.01
CA ASN A 188 7.86 25.41 -22.34
C ASN A 188 7.80 23.88 -22.36
N THR A 189 7.42 23.30 -23.49
CA THR A 189 7.25 21.84 -23.67
C THR A 189 8.57 21.04 -23.57
N ARG A 190 9.74 21.67 -23.69
CA ARG A 190 11.03 21.00 -23.52
C ARG A 190 11.22 20.30 -22.16
N PHE A 191 10.50 20.73 -21.13
CA PHE A 191 10.51 20.11 -19.82
C PHE A 191 9.77 18.78 -19.77
N LEU A 192 8.94 18.45 -20.78
CA LEU A 192 8.01 17.32 -20.78
C LEU A 192 8.57 16.06 -21.47
N LYS A 193 9.81 16.06 -21.93
CA LYS A 193 10.37 14.99 -22.78
C LYS A 193 10.58 13.63 -22.09
N ASN A 194 10.63 13.59 -20.78
CA ASN A 194 10.88 12.37 -20.03
C ASN A 194 9.57 11.81 -19.46
N PHE A 195 8.65 11.38 -20.32
CA PHE A 195 7.35 10.85 -19.97
C PHE A 195 7.08 9.50 -20.63
N LYS A 196 6.06 8.79 -20.14
CA LYS A 196 5.51 7.56 -20.71
C LYS A 196 4.01 7.49 -20.40
N LEU A 197 3.19 7.14 -21.37
CA LEU A 197 1.82 6.71 -21.11
C LEU A 197 1.84 5.24 -20.66
N THR A 198 1.14 4.92 -19.58
CA THR A 198 1.34 3.64 -18.89
C THR A 198 0.12 2.73 -18.95
N LYS A 199 -1.09 3.26 -18.88
CA LYS A 199 -2.31 2.45 -18.75
C LYS A 199 -3.52 3.17 -19.30
N LEU A 200 -4.45 2.39 -19.86
CA LEU A 200 -5.79 2.81 -20.21
C LEU A 200 -6.80 2.10 -19.27
N ALA A 201 -7.77 2.83 -18.73
CA ALA A 201 -8.83 2.30 -17.88
C ALA A 201 -10.15 3.04 -18.11
N GLY A 202 -11.27 2.42 -17.71
CA GLY A 202 -12.55 3.12 -17.56
C GLY A 202 -12.62 3.82 -16.19
N ALA A 203 -13.30 4.95 -16.11
CA ALA A 203 -13.60 5.64 -14.87
C ALA A 203 -14.97 6.32 -14.97
N TYR A 204 -15.75 6.26 -13.90
CA TYR A 204 -17.02 6.95 -13.86
C TYR A 204 -16.84 8.45 -13.58
N TRP A 205 -17.63 9.29 -14.23
CA TRP A 205 -17.67 10.71 -13.95
C TRP A 205 -17.91 10.97 -12.46
N ARG A 206 -17.03 11.76 -11.84
CA ARG A 206 -17.03 12.04 -10.38
C ARG A 206 -16.95 10.81 -9.47
N GLY A 207 -16.51 9.68 -10.00
CA GLY A 207 -16.39 8.44 -9.23
C GLY A 207 -17.73 7.75 -8.89
N ASP A 208 -18.85 8.23 -9.40
CA ASP A 208 -20.17 7.66 -9.19
C ASP A 208 -20.53 6.68 -10.32
N SER A 209 -20.76 5.42 -9.97
CA SER A 209 -21.10 4.35 -10.91
C SER A 209 -22.43 4.56 -11.65
N ASN A 210 -23.26 5.50 -11.21
CA ASN A 210 -24.49 5.89 -11.90
C ASN A 210 -24.26 6.91 -13.02
N ASN A 211 -23.09 7.52 -13.06
CA ASN A 211 -22.73 8.48 -14.09
C ASN A 211 -22.09 7.83 -15.32
N GLU A 212 -21.90 8.60 -16.37
CA GLU A 212 -21.28 8.17 -17.61
C GLU A 212 -19.83 7.66 -17.39
N MET A 213 -19.46 6.63 -18.16
CA MET A 213 -18.11 6.07 -18.15
C MET A 213 -17.18 6.85 -19.07
N LEU A 214 -16.07 7.29 -18.53
CA LEU A 214 -15.00 8.00 -19.21
C LEU A 214 -13.83 7.06 -19.50
N GLN A 215 -12.98 7.45 -20.45
CA GLN A 215 -11.70 6.80 -20.71
C GLN A 215 -10.61 7.52 -19.93
N ARG A 216 -9.85 6.80 -19.11
CA ARG A 216 -8.76 7.34 -18.29
C ARG A 216 -7.43 6.87 -18.83
N ILE A 217 -6.62 7.81 -19.30
CA ILE A 217 -5.24 7.56 -19.74
C ILE A 217 -4.29 7.93 -18.59
N TYR A 218 -3.52 6.97 -18.10
CA TYR A 218 -2.47 7.17 -17.11
C TYR A 218 -1.14 7.42 -17.78
N GLY A 219 -0.32 8.26 -17.16
CA GLY A 219 1.05 8.50 -17.56
C GLY A 219 1.96 8.80 -16.38
N THR A 220 3.25 8.82 -16.64
CA THR A 220 4.29 9.22 -15.69
C THR A 220 5.25 10.19 -16.37
N ALA A 221 5.86 11.08 -15.59
CA ALA A 221 6.88 12.00 -16.08
C ALA A 221 7.90 12.28 -14.98
N TRP A 222 9.15 12.47 -15.40
CA TRP A 222 10.31 12.57 -14.53
C TRP A 222 11.27 13.68 -14.98
N ALA A 223 12.11 14.15 -14.07
CA ALA A 223 13.09 15.21 -14.35
C ALA A 223 14.15 14.76 -15.38
N SER A 224 14.52 13.48 -15.38
CA SER A 224 15.54 12.91 -16.25
C SER A 224 15.10 11.61 -16.92
N LYS A 225 15.82 11.26 -18.00
CA LYS A 225 15.61 9.99 -18.70
C LYS A 225 15.98 8.78 -17.82
N ASP A 226 16.97 8.93 -16.97
CA ASP A 226 17.42 7.85 -16.09
C ASP A 226 16.39 7.56 -14.99
N GLU A 227 15.77 8.60 -14.41
CA GLU A 227 14.68 8.43 -13.46
C GLU A 227 13.46 7.77 -14.10
N LEU A 228 13.07 8.19 -15.32
CA LEU A 228 12.00 7.55 -16.07
C LEU A 228 12.30 6.06 -16.33
N LYS A 229 13.53 5.76 -16.76
CA LYS A 229 13.96 4.38 -17.00
C LYS A 229 13.92 3.54 -15.72
N ALA A 230 14.43 4.09 -14.62
CA ALA A 230 14.40 3.41 -13.31
C ALA A 230 12.95 3.14 -12.85
N TYR A 231 12.06 4.09 -13.05
CA TYR A 231 10.64 3.91 -12.75
C TYR A 231 10.01 2.79 -13.60
N ILE A 232 10.22 2.80 -14.91
CA ILE A 232 9.69 1.76 -15.82
C ILE A 232 10.20 0.38 -15.40
N GLN A 233 11.51 0.25 -15.13
CA GLN A 233 12.09 -1.01 -14.66
C GLN A 233 11.47 -1.47 -13.34
N ARG A 234 11.20 -0.55 -12.40
CA ARG A 234 10.53 -0.84 -11.13
C ARG A 234 9.11 -1.37 -11.35
N ILE A 235 8.36 -0.79 -12.28
CA ILE A 235 7.00 -1.23 -12.61
C ILE A 235 7.02 -2.61 -13.28
N GLU A 236 7.89 -2.83 -14.25
CA GLU A 236 8.05 -4.13 -14.92
C GLU A 236 8.45 -5.23 -13.92
N GLU A 237 9.33 -4.91 -12.99
CA GLU A 237 9.71 -5.85 -11.93
C GLU A 237 8.55 -6.12 -10.96
N ALA A 238 7.76 -5.09 -10.62
CA ALA A 238 6.55 -5.26 -9.81
C ALA A 238 5.53 -6.17 -10.50
N GLU A 239 5.33 -6.04 -11.81
CA GLU A 239 4.44 -6.91 -12.58
C GLU A 239 4.90 -8.38 -12.62
N LYS A 240 6.21 -8.61 -12.66
CA LYS A 240 6.79 -9.97 -12.57
C LYS A 240 6.58 -10.61 -11.20
N ARG A 241 6.49 -9.78 -10.15
CA ARG A 241 6.29 -10.21 -8.76
C ARG A 241 4.83 -10.24 -8.33
N ASP A 242 3.90 -9.85 -9.21
CA ASP A 242 2.46 -9.82 -8.89
C ASP A 242 2.01 -11.13 -8.25
N HIS A 243 1.49 -11.05 -7.02
CA HIS A 243 1.07 -12.20 -6.21
C HIS A 243 0.00 -13.06 -6.88
N ARG A 244 -0.81 -12.48 -7.78
CA ARG A 244 -1.84 -13.23 -8.52
C ARG A 244 -1.21 -14.12 -9.58
N LYS A 245 -0.18 -13.63 -10.28
CA LYS A 245 0.58 -14.42 -11.27
C LYS A 245 1.40 -15.50 -10.57
N LEU A 246 2.18 -15.11 -9.56
CA LEU A 246 3.01 -16.04 -8.80
C LEU A 246 2.18 -17.05 -8.00
N GLY A 247 1.06 -16.62 -7.41
CA GLY A 247 0.13 -17.50 -6.70
C GLY A 247 -0.43 -18.61 -7.60
N LYS A 248 -0.77 -18.27 -8.85
CA LYS A 248 -1.19 -19.25 -9.86
C LYS A 248 -0.03 -20.16 -10.28
N GLN A 249 1.13 -19.60 -10.59
CA GLN A 249 2.32 -20.36 -11.01
C GLN A 249 2.79 -21.35 -9.93
N LEU A 250 2.76 -20.94 -8.67
CA LEU A 250 3.20 -21.75 -7.53
C LEU A 250 2.08 -22.59 -6.93
N ASP A 251 0.88 -22.56 -7.50
CA ASP A 251 -0.30 -23.32 -7.06
C ASP A 251 -0.67 -23.03 -5.59
N LEU A 252 -0.75 -21.74 -5.23
CA LEU A 252 -1.01 -21.32 -3.86
C LEU A 252 -2.50 -21.07 -3.57
N PHE A 253 -3.22 -20.40 -4.48
CA PHE A 253 -4.61 -20.02 -4.29
C PHE A 253 -5.30 -19.65 -5.61
N HIS A 254 -6.63 -19.53 -5.58
CA HIS A 254 -7.40 -18.87 -6.62
C HIS A 254 -8.58 -18.08 -6.05
N LEU A 255 -9.15 -17.23 -6.89
CA LEU A 255 -10.38 -16.46 -6.66
C LEU A 255 -11.37 -16.80 -7.76
N GLN A 256 -12.68 -16.82 -7.44
CA GLN A 256 -13.74 -17.09 -8.42
C GLN A 256 -15.02 -16.30 -8.14
N ASP A 257 -15.88 -16.19 -9.12
CA ASP A 257 -17.04 -15.28 -9.10
C ASP A 257 -18.10 -15.65 -8.06
N GLU A 258 -18.20 -16.92 -7.69
CA GLU A 258 -19.17 -17.40 -6.69
C GLU A 258 -18.80 -16.98 -5.26
N ALA A 259 -17.55 -16.57 -5.05
CA ALA A 259 -17.05 -16.09 -3.76
C ALA A 259 -16.19 -14.83 -3.94
N PRO A 260 -16.76 -13.70 -4.39
CA PRO A 260 -15.99 -12.52 -4.73
C PRO A 260 -15.28 -11.93 -3.51
N GLY A 261 -13.95 -11.77 -3.61
CA GLY A 261 -13.12 -11.30 -2.52
C GLY A 261 -12.90 -12.28 -1.39
N MET A 262 -13.13 -13.58 -1.63
CA MET A 262 -12.85 -14.67 -0.69
C MET A 262 -11.92 -15.68 -1.36
N VAL A 263 -10.92 -16.18 -0.63
CA VAL A 263 -9.79 -16.91 -1.20
C VAL A 263 -9.98 -18.41 -1.05
N PHE A 264 -9.77 -19.16 -2.14
CA PHE A 264 -9.63 -20.61 -2.14
C PHE A 264 -8.14 -20.96 -2.02
N TRP A 265 -7.73 -21.44 -0.87
CA TRP A 265 -6.33 -21.82 -0.62
C TRP A 265 -6.08 -23.26 -1.08
N HIS A 266 -5.07 -23.42 -1.95
CA HIS A 266 -4.61 -24.73 -2.38
C HIS A 266 -3.66 -25.35 -1.32
N PRO A 267 -3.33 -26.65 -1.41
CA PRO A 267 -2.50 -27.29 -0.38
C PRO A 267 -1.18 -26.57 -0.10
N LYS A 268 -0.48 -26.06 -1.12
CA LYS A 268 0.77 -25.32 -0.94
C LYS A 268 0.55 -23.95 -0.30
N GLY A 269 -0.50 -23.24 -0.72
CA GLY A 269 -0.88 -21.97 -0.11
C GLY A 269 -1.32 -22.15 1.34
N TRP A 270 -2.06 -23.20 1.62
CA TRP A 270 -2.47 -23.52 2.98
C TRP A 270 -1.30 -23.94 3.87
N ALA A 271 -0.31 -24.66 3.33
CA ALA A 271 0.93 -24.96 4.06
C ALA A 271 1.68 -23.68 4.43
N LEU A 272 1.80 -22.73 3.50
CA LEU A 272 2.38 -21.40 3.78
C LEU A 272 1.63 -20.67 4.90
N TRP A 273 0.30 -20.66 4.83
CA TRP A 273 -0.57 -20.10 5.86
C TRP A 273 -0.30 -20.71 7.24
N GLN A 274 -0.29 -22.04 7.32
CA GLN A 274 -0.07 -22.75 8.58
C GLN A 274 1.32 -22.46 9.18
N VAL A 275 2.34 -22.34 8.36
CA VAL A 275 3.69 -21.97 8.82
C VAL A 275 3.69 -20.59 9.46
N ILE A 276 3.05 -19.60 8.81
CA ILE A 276 2.93 -18.23 9.33
C ILE A 276 2.14 -18.23 10.64
N GLU A 277 0.98 -18.89 10.66
CA GLU A 277 0.10 -18.92 11.84
C GLU A 277 0.76 -19.61 13.02
N GLN A 278 1.47 -20.71 12.81
CA GLN A 278 2.21 -21.42 13.86
C GLN A 278 3.37 -20.59 14.39
N HIS A 279 4.10 -19.91 13.52
CA HIS A 279 5.17 -19.00 13.92
C HIS A 279 4.64 -17.85 14.77
N MET A 280 3.58 -17.19 14.34
CA MET A 280 2.92 -16.12 15.09
C MET A 280 2.42 -16.62 16.45
N ARG A 281 1.78 -17.79 16.48
CA ARG A 281 1.30 -18.39 17.74
C ARG A 281 2.42 -18.63 18.73
N LYS A 282 3.58 -19.10 18.27
CA LYS A 282 4.78 -19.28 19.09
C LYS A 282 5.27 -17.94 19.68
N GLU A 283 5.40 -16.92 18.84
CA GLU A 283 5.87 -15.58 19.23
C GLU A 283 4.90 -14.92 20.24
N LEU A 284 3.59 -15.01 19.97
CA LEU A 284 2.55 -14.44 20.83
C LEU A 284 2.46 -15.14 22.19
N ASN A 285 2.56 -16.47 22.22
CA ASN A 285 2.61 -17.23 23.48
C ASN A 285 3.82 -16.85 24.33
N ALA A 286 5.00 -16.70 23.71
CA ALA A 286 6.22 -16.26 24.38
C ALA A 286 6.07 -14.82 24.94
N ALA A 287 5.31 -13.95 24.26
CA ALA A 287 5.00 -12.60 24.70
C ALA A 287 3.81 -12.51 25.70
N GLY A 288 3.29 -13.64 26.18
CA GLY A 288 2.25 -13.70 27.22
C GLY A 288 0.82 -13.48 26.74
N TYR A 289 0.56 -13.53 25.43
CA TYR A 289 -0.80 -13.49 24.90
C TYR A 289 -1.53 -14.81 25.15
N LYS A 290 -2.84 -14.72 25.39
CA LYS A 290 -3.74 -15.88 25.50
C LYS A 290 -4.63 -15.92 24.28
N GLU A 291 -4.56 -17.02 23.54
CA GLU A 291 -5.39 -17.21 22.34
C GLU A 291 -6.83 -17.53 22.73
N VAL A 292 -7.77 -16.86 22.08
CA VAL A 292 -9.21 -17.04 22.26
C VAL A 292 -9.88 -17.25 20.92
N LYS A 293 -11.19 -17.62 20.92
CA LYS A 293 -12.01 -17.74 19.75
C LYS A 293 -13.39 -17.18 20.02
N THR A 294 -13.86 -16.26 19.17
CA THR A 294 -15.17 -15.64 19.29
C THR A 294 -16.10 -16.08 18.15
N PRO A 295 -17.45 -16.04 18.35
CA PRO A 295 -18.40 -16.39 17.31
C PRO A 295 -18.28 -15.49 16.08
N GLN A 296 -18.52 -16.07 14.89
CA GLN A 296 -18.47 -15.32 13.65
C GLN A 296 -19.77 -14.56 13.34
N ILE A 297 -20.90 -15.09 13.76
CA ILE A 297 -22.23 -14.54 13.51
C ILE A 297 -22.84 -14.20 14.85
N MET A 298 -23.24 -12.95 15.02
CA MET A 298 -23.85 -12.45 16.27
C MET A 298 -25.06 -11.58 15.97
N ASP A 299 -25.98 -11.56 16.92
CA ASP A 299 -27.23 -10.80 16.84
C ASP A 299 -26.98 -9.31 16.67
N LYS A 300 -27.85 -8.62 15.94
CA LYS A 300 -27.83 -7.19 15.70
C LYS A 300 -27.63 -6.36 16.96
N THR A 301 -28.33 -6.72 18.05
CA THR A 301 -28.27 -5.98 19.31
C THR A 301 -26.86 -5.91 19.91
N PHE A 302 -26.01 -6.90 19.62
CA PHE A 302 -24.61 -6.90 20.00
C PHE A 302 -23.83 -5.78 19.29
N TRP A 303 -24.10 -5.59 17.99
CA TRP A 303 -23.47 -4.58 17.17
C TRP A 303 -24.01 -3.16 17.43
N GLU A 304 -25.27 -3.05 17.81
CA GLU A 304 -25.86 -1.78 18.26
C GLU A 304 -25.19 -1.28 19.55
N LYS A 305 -25.02 -2.15 20.55
CA LYS A 305 -24.34 -1.81 21.81
C LYS A 305 -22.91 -1.33 21.62
N SER A 306 -22.17 -1.96 20.75
CA SER A 306 -20.77 -1.60 20.44
C SER A 306 -20.64 -0.38 19.52
N GLY A 307 -21.74 0.11 18.93
CA GLY A 307 -21.76 1.24 17.99
C GLY A 307 -21.37 0.89 16.55
N HIS A 308 -21.06 -0.36 16.26
CA HIS A 308 -20.70 -0.78 14.90
C HIS A 308 -21.89 -0.72 13.95
N TRP A 309 -23.11 -1.00 14.43
CA TRP A 309 -24.31 -0.95 13.60
C TRP A 309 -24.58 0.45 13.05
N GLU A 310 -24.38 1.49 13.84
CA GLU A 310 -24.62 2.87 13.42
C GLU A 310 -23.51 3.41 12.49
N ASN A 311 -22.26 3.04 12.76
CA ASN A 311 -21.11 3.65 12.10
C ASN A 311 -20.52 2.78 10.98
N TYR A 312 -20.90 1.50 10.86
CA TYR A 312 -20.24 0.54 9.99
C TYR A 312 -21.18 -0.41 9.24
N LYS A 313 -22.51 -0.23 9.33
CA LYS A 313 -23.52 -1.13 8.79
C LYS A 313 -23.36 -1.43 7.30
N ASP A 314 -23.05 -0.42 6.49
CA ASP A 314 -22.92 -0.56 5.03
C ASP A 314 -21.78 -1.50 4.63
N ASN A 315 -20.80 -1.66 5.51
CA ASN A 315 -19.67 -2.57 5.32
C ASN A 315 -19.86 -3.95 5.99
N MET A 316 -21.05 -4.25 6.53
CA MET A 316 -21.32 -5.52 7.20
C MET A 316 -22.16 -6.45 6.31
N PHE A 317 -21.86 -7.75 6.36
CA PHE A 317 -22.74 -8.77 5.83
C PHE A 317 -23.83 -9.06 6.87
N VAL A 318 -25.07 -8.79 6.50
CA VAL A 318 -26.24 -8.99 7.36
C VAL A 318 -27.05 -10.19 6.85
N THR A 319 -27.55 -10.99 7.76
CA THR A 319 -28.43 -12.11 7.48
C THR A 319 -29.59 -12.16 8.47
N SER A 320 -30.61 -12.92 8.17
CA SER A 320 -31.76 -13.11 9.05
C SER A 320 -32.08 -14.59 9.23
N SER A 321 -32.44 -14.98 10.45
CA SER A 321 -32.90 -16.31 10.79
C SER A 321 -33.89 -16.19 11.95
N GLU A 322 -34.94 -17.01 11.97
CA GLU A 322 -35.94 -17.09 13.04
C GLU A 322 -36.51 -15.71 13.44
N LYS A 323 -36.74 -14.82 12.48
CA LYS A 323 -37.23 -13.44 12.65
C LYS A 323 -36.26 -12.50 13.40
N ARG A 324 -34.97 -12.85 13.45
CA ARG A 324 -33.92 -12.03 14.04
C ARG A 324 -32.90 -11.65 12.98
N GLU A 325 -32.30 -10.48 13.11
CA GLU A 325 -31.20 -10.02 12.28
C GLU A 325 -29.86 -10.35 12.95
N TYR A 326 -28.92 -10.80 12.15
CA TYR A 326 -27.56 -11.12 12.55
C TYR A 326 -26.56 -10.46 11.60
N ALA A 327 -25.35 -10.23 12.07
CA ALA A 327 -24.24 -9.84 11.21
C ALA A 327 -23.06 -10.79 11.35
N VAL A 328 -22.36 -11.01 10.24
CA VAL A 328 -21.04 -11.63 10.25
C VAL A 328 -20.05 -10.60 10.78
N LYS A 329 -19.24 -10.97 11.76
CA LYS A 329 -18.36 -10.02 12.42
C LYS A 329 -17.39 -9.33 11.46
N PRO A 330 -17.37 -7.98 11.42
CA PRO A 330 -16.38 -7.22 10.68
C PRO A 330 -15.10 -6.99 11.49
N MET A 331 -15.16 -7.18 12.81
CA MET A 331 -14.09 -6.95 13.79
C MET A 331 -14.25 -7.91 14.97
N ASN A 332 -13.16 -8.15 15.70
CA ASN A 332 -13.13 -9.07 16.85
C ASN A 332 -13.29 -8.36 18.20
N CYS A 333 -13.07 -7.05 18.24
CA CYS A 333 -12.98 -6.26 19.47
C CYS A 333 -14.18 -6.41 20.43
N PRO A 334 -15.46 -6.33 20.02
CA PRO A 334 -16.56 -6.48 20.95
C PRO A 334 -16.63 -7.90 21.54
N GLY A 335 -16.24 -8.92 20.79
CA GLY A 335 -16.18 -10.31 21.25
C GLY A 335 -15.16 -10.51 22.38
N HIS A 336 -13.98 -9.89 22.27
CA HIS A 336 -12.96 -9.95 23.31
C HIS A 336 -13.42 -9.23 24.60
N VAL A 337 -14.14 -8.14 24.48
CA VAL A 337 -14.74 -7.48 25.65
C VAL A 337 -15.74 -8.40 26.36
N GLN A 338 -16.52 -9.21 25.63
CA GLN A 338 -17.40 -10.20 26.27
C GLN A 338 -16.66 -11.26 27.05
N ILE A 339 -15.48 -11.70 26.54
CA ILE A 339 -14.62 -12.64 27.28
C ILE A 339 -14.05 -11.97 28.52
N PHE A 340 -13.62 -10.71 28.42
CA PHE A 340 -13.16 -9.94 29.56
C PHE A 340 -14.25 -9.80 30.63
N ASN A 341 -15.48 -9.51 30.23
CA ASN A 341 -16.64 -9.32 31.11
C ASN A 341 -17.17 -10.63 31.71
N ASN A 342 -16.77 -11.79 31.18
CA ASN A 342 -17.23 -13.07 31.71
C ASN A 342 -16.46 -13.47 32.99
N GLY A 343 -16.75 -12.76 34.08
CA GLY A 343 -16.16 -12.95 35.39
C GLY A 343 -15.63 -11.65 35.99
N LEU A 344 -15.41 -11.70 37.30
CA LEU A 344 -14.86 -10.57 38.04
C LEU A 344 -13.35 -10.44 37.70
N ARG A 345 -12.94 -9.26 37.31
CA ARG A 345 -11.53 -8.92 37.02
C ARG A 345 -10.99 -8.02 38.14
N SER A 346 -9.74 -8.18 38.47
CA SER A 346 -9.03 -7.31 39.39
C SER A 346 -7.84 -6.64 38.73
N TYR A 347 -7.30 -5.60 39.33
CA TYR A 347 -6.08 -4.93 38.87
C TYR A 347 -4.89 -5.88 38.70
N ARG A 348 -4.88 -7.01 39.42
CA ARG A 348 -3.84 -8.04 39.34
C ARG A 348 -3.92 -8.87 38.05
N ASP A 349 -5.09 -8.88 37.40
CA ASP A 349 -5.28 -9.57 36.12
C ASP A 349 -4.80 -8.73 34.93
N LEU A 350 -4.47 -7.45 35.15
CA LEU A 350 -4.02 -6.51 34.13
C LEU A 350 -2.48 -6.37 34.09
N PRO A 351 -1.86 -6.24 32.93
CA PRO A 351 -2.48 -6.24 31.60
C PRO A 351 -2.95 -7.64 31.19
N MET A 352 -4.16 -7.71 30.60
CA MET A 352 -4.70 -8.94 30.02
C MET A 352 -4.62 -8.86 28.50
N ARG A 353 -3.89 -9.80 27.89
CA ARG A 353 -3.64 -9.83 26.43
C ARG A 353 -4.40 -11.00 25.82
N LEU A 354 -5.48 -10.71 25.09
CA LEU A 354 -6.29 -11.71 24.38
C LEU A 354 -6.01 -11.62 22.89
N ALA A 355 -5.57 -12.71 22.28
CA ALA A 355 -5.25 -12.78 20.84
C ALA A 355 -6.20 -13.75 20.13
N GLU A 356 -6.51 -13.46 18.87
CA GLU A 356 -7.34 -14.32 18.02
C GLU A 356 -6.87 -14.23 16.56
N PHE A 357 -6.70 -15.39 15.90
CA PHE A 357 -6.75 -15.43 14.45
C PHE A 357 -8.22 -15.36 14.05
N GLY A 358 -8.73 -14.13 13.97
CA GLY A 358 -10.15 -13.84 13.84
C GLY A 358 -10.57 -13.75 12.38
N SER A 359 -11.49 -14.62 11.98
CA SER A 359 -12.10 -14.56 10.64
C SER A 359 -13.14 -13.46 10.60
N CYS A 360 -12.86 -12.40 9.84
CA CYS A 360 -13.70 -11.23 9.68
C CYS A 360 -14.19 -11.09 8.23
N HIS A 361 -15.36 -10.46 8.07
CA HIS A 361 -15.91 -10.18 6.74
C HIS A 361 -16.35 -8.74 6.64
N ARG A 362 -15.97 -8.08 5.54
CA ARG A 362 -16.35 -6.71 5.22
C ARG A 362 -16.88 -6.63 3.81
N ASN A 363 -18.04 -6.00 3.64
CA ASN A 363 -18.70 -5.88 2.33
C ASN A 363 -18.04 -4.77 1.49
N GLU A 364 -16.78 -4.99 1.12
CA GLU A 364 -16.03 -4.09 0.25
C GLU A 364 -16.67 -4.00 -1.14
N PRO A 365 -16.72 -2.81 -1.78
CA PRO A 365 -17.21 -2.66 -3.14
C PRO A 365 -16.45 -3.56 -4.13
N SER A 366 -17.16 -4.17 -5.09
CA SER A 366 -16.55 -5.09 -6.06
C SER A 366 -15.39 -4.47 -6.85
N GLY A 367 -15.51 -3.20 -7.21
CA GLY A 367 -14.45 -2.46 -7.93
C GLY A 367 -13.19 -2.17 -7.11
N ALA A 368 -13.25 -2.35 -5.79
CA ALA A 368 -12.11 -2.16 -4.91
C ALA A 368 -11.31 -3.45 -4.65
N LEU A 369 -11.86 -4.61 -5.04
CA LEU A 369 -11.22 -5.91 -4.80
C LEU A 369 -9.96 -6.07 -5.65
N HIS A 370 -8.87 -6.58 -5.04
CA HIS A 370 -7.58 -6.74 -5.71
C HIS A 370 -6.79 -7.93 -5.15
N GLY A 371 -6.94 -9.11 -5.75
CA GLY A 371 -6.22 -10.31 -5.35
C GLY A 371 -6.32 -10.58 -3.85
N LEU A 372 -5.18 -10.82 -3.21
CA LEU A 372 -5.05 -10.95 -1.74
C LEU A 372 -4.96 -9.60 -1.02
N MET A 373 -4.69 -8.50 -1.73
CA MET A 373 -4.43 -7.19 -1.13
C MET A 373 -5.70 -6.53 -0.60
N ARG A 374 -6.84 -6.76 -1.25
CA ARG A 374 -8.13 -6.24 -0.80
C ARG A 374 -9.22 -7.28 -1.04
N VAL A 375 -9.68 -7.86 0.05
CA VAL A 375 -10.61 -9.00 0.11
C VAL A 375 -11.84 -8.64 0.94
N ARG A 376 -12.88 -9.47 0.84
CA ARG A 376 -14.09 -9.38 1.68
C ARG A 376 -14.05 -10.30 2.89
N GLY A 377 -13.44 -11.48 2.74
CA GLY A 377 -13.22 -12.44 3.83
C GLY A 377 -11.74 -12.55 4.15
N PHE A 378 -11.35 -12.33 5.39
CA PHE A 378 -9.96 -12.35 5.82
C PHE A 378 -9.81 -12.80 7.27
N VAL A 379 -8.62 -13.28 7.60
CA VAL A 379 -8.23 -13.59 8.97
C VAL A 379 -7.22 -12.56 9.45
N GLN A 380 -7.47 -11.97 10.60
CA GLN A 380 -6.62 -10.97 11.22
C GLN A 380 -5.88 -11.57 12.41
N ASP A 381 -4.58 -11.26 12.56
CA ASP A 381 -3.79 -11.57 13.75
C ASP A 381 -4.09 -10.55 14.86
N ASP A 382 -5.33 -10.54 15.27
CA ASP A 382 -5.90 -9.51 16.13
C ASP A 382 -5.65 -9.81 17.60
N ALA A 383 -5.43 -8.77 18.39
CA ALA A 383 -5.43 -8.89 19.83
C ALA A 383 -5.90 -7.61 20.51
N HIS A 384 -6.40 -7.78 21.71
CA HIS A 384 -6.85 -6.70 22.57
C HIS A 384 -6.17 -6.82 23.93
N ILE A 385 -5.54 -5.72 24.33
CA ILE A 385 -4.85 -5.61 25.61
C ILE A 385 -5.73 -4.73 26.52
N PHE A 386 -6.22 -5.31 27.60
CA PHE A 386 -6.92 -4.60 28.65
C PHE A 386 -5.90 -4.23 29.71
N CYS A 387 -5.74 -2.95 29.97
CA CYS A 387 -4.72 -2.46 30.89
C CYS A 387 -5.20 -1.22 31.66
N THR A 388 -4.42 -0.81 32.66
CA THR A 388 -4.57 0.50 33.29
C THR A 388 -3.88 1.58 32.45
N GLU A 389 -4.20 2.85 32.71
CA GLU A 389 -3.57 3.95 31.99
C GLU A 389 -2.05 3.99 32.17
N ASP A 390 -1.56 3.69 33.37
CA ASP A 390 -0.13 3.64 33.68
C ASP A 390 0.61 2.54 32.93
N GLN A 391 -0.09 1.52 32.44
CA GLN A 391 0.48 0.41 31.68
C GLN A 391 0.58 0.67 30.18
N ILE A 392 -0.03 1.74 29.66
CA ILE A 392 -0.08 2.02 28.19
C ILE A 392 1.30 2.07 27.58
N VAL A 393 2.22 2.83 28.16
CA VAL A 393 3.57 3.04 27.61
C VAL A 393 4.36 1.74 27.56
N ASP A 394 4.31 0.95 28.65
CA ASP A 394 5.03 -0.33 28.72
C ASP A 394 4.46 -1.37 27.74
N GLU A 395 3.14 -1.43 27.60
CA GLU A 395 2.48 -2.32 26.63
C GLU A 395 2.79 -1.91 25.18
N ALA A 396 2.80 -0.62 24.86
CA ALA A 396 3.15 -0.12 23.55
C ALA A 396 4.63 -0.41 23.22
N ARG A 397 5.54 -0.30 24.20
CA ARG A 397 6.96 -0.64 24.04
C ARG A 397 7.13 -2.14 23.76
N ALA A 398 6.53 -2.99 24.58
CA ALA A 398 6.58 -4.43 24.39
C ALA A 398 6.01 -4.86 23.02
N PHE A 399 4.93 -4.23 22.58
CA PHE A 399 4.37 -4.47 21.26
C PHE A 399 5.32 -4.04 20.14
N ASN A 400 5.91 -2.86 20.23
CA ASN A 400 6.86 -2.36 19.22
C ASN A 400 8.08 -3.29 19.07
N GLU A 401 8.64 -3.75 20.18
CA GLU A 401 9.78 -4.70 20.18
C GLU A 401 9.40 -6.03 19.52
N LEU A 402 8.22 -6.57 19.87
CA LEU A 402 7.69 -7.80 19.28
C LEU A 402 7.47 -7.66 17.77
N LEU A 403 6.83 -6.58 17.34
CA LEU A 403 6.52 -6.29 15.93
C LEU A 403 7.81 -6.16 15.10
N VAL A 404 8.78 -5.39 15.56
CA VAL A 404 10.04 -5.18 14.84
C VAL A 404 10.80 -6.50 14.67
N ARG A 405 10.85 -7.34 15.73
CA ARG A 405 11.47 -8.67 15.66
C ARG A 405 10.78 -9.57 14.63
N ILE A 406 9.45 -9.63 14.65
CA ILE A 406 8.67 -10.44 13.71
C ILE A 406 8.88 -9.97 12.28
N TYR A 407 8.83 -8.66 12.02
CA TYR A 407 9.06 -8.14 10.67
C TYR A 407 10.42 -8.52 10.11
N LYS A 408 11.48 -8.44 10.91
CA LYS A 408 12.81 -8.87 10.50
C LYS A 408 12.88 -10.35 10.15
N GLN A 409 12.20 -11.21 10.91
CA GLN A 409 12.10 -12.65 10.62
C GLN A 409 11.44 -12.93 9.27
N PHE A 410 10.47 -12.11 8.87
CA PHE A 410 9.84 -12.18 7.54
C PHE A 410 10.63 -11.49 6.42
N GLY A 411 11.77 -10.85 6.73
CA GLY A 411 12.64 -10.20 5.76
C GLY A 411 12.34 -8.72 5.52
N PHE A 412 11.61 -8.06 6.43
CA PHE A 412 11.37 -6.63 6.39
C PHE A 412 12.29 -5.91 7.39
N HIS A 413 13.26 -5.16 6.86
CA HIS A 413 14.26 -4.45 7.68
C HIS A 413 14.01 -2.95 7.77
N ASP A 414 13.25 -2.39 6.82
CA ASP A 414 12.92 -0.98 6.73
C ASP A 414 11.42 -0.76 6.84
N GLY A 415 11.03 0.36 7.43
CA GLY A 415 9.65 0.74 7.58
C GLY A 415 9.47 2.19 7.98
N ALA A 416 8.23 2.60 8.13
CA ALA A 416 7.84 3.91 8.64
C ALA A 416 6.76 3.76 9.70
N VAL A 417 6.78 4.64 10.68
CA VAL A 417 5.76 4.71 11.74
C VAL A 417 4.97 5.99 11.56
N LYS A 418 3.65 5.88 11.60
CA LYS A 418 2.73 7.02 11.48
C LYS A 418 1.76 7.04 12.63
N LEU A 419 1.39 8.22 13.09
CA LEU A 419 0.39 8.45 14.12
C LEU A 419 -0.83 9.12 13.51
N SER A 420 -1.90 8.35 13.37
CA SER A 420 -3.20 8.82 12.84
C SER A 420 -4.03 9.42 13.96
N LEU A 421 -4.34 10.71 13.83
CA LEU A 421 -5.04 11.51 14.82
C LEU A 421 -6.54 11.55 14.55
N ARG A 422 -7.29 12.18 15.46
CA ARG A 422 -8.77 12.25 15.48
C ARG A 422 -9.37 12.65 14.14
N PRO A 423 -10.39 11.90 13.66
CA PRO A 423 -11.20 12.30 12.51
C PRO A 423 -12.27 13.31 12.91
N GLU A 424 -12.88 13.93 11.91
CA GLU A 424 -13.95 14.91 12.11
C GLU A 424 -15.18 14.26 12.78
N GLN A 425 -15.60 13.09 12.27
CA GLN A 425 -16.64 12.25 12.87
C GLN A 425 -16.01 11.22 13.81
N ARG A 426 -16.29 11.36 15.11
CA ARG A 426 -15.72 10.51 16.14
C ARG A 426 -16.65 10.31 17.34
N ALA A 427 -16.40 9.25 18.08
CA ALA A 427 -17.04 8.98 19.37
C ALA A 427 -16.13 9.47 20.52
N GLY A 428 -16.74 9.86 21.64
CA GLY A 428 -16.03 10.36 22.81
C GLY A 428 -15.83 11.87 22.82
N SER A 429 -15.44 12.42 23.98
CA SER A 429 -15.18 13.84 24.16
C SER A 429 -13.78 14.25 23.67
N ASP A 430 -13.56 15.55 23.50
CA ASP A 430 -12.26 16.09 23.10
C ASP A 430 -11.19 15.80 24.16
N GLU A 431 -11.51 15.81 25.44
CA GLU A 431 -10.59 15.48 26.53
C GLU A 431 -10.12 14.02 26.46
N VAL A 432 -11.01 13.09 26.10
CA VAL A 432 -10.66 11.68 25.91
C VAL A 432 -9.69 11.53 24.74
N TRP A 433 -9.93 12.24 23.64
CA TRP A 433 -9.05 12.24 22.48
C TRP A 433 -7.69 12.88 22.76
N ASP A 434 -7.67 14.01 23.49
CA ASP A 434 -6.41 14.66 23.89
C ASP A 434 -5.54 13.70 24.70
N LYS A 435 -6.15 12.98 25.64
CA LYS A 435 -5.49 11.98 26.47
C LYS A 435 -4.98 10.79 25.67
N ALA A 436 -5.79 10.29 24.76
CA ALA A 436 -5.43 9.15 23.92
C ALA A 436 -4.28 9.49 22.94
N GLU A 437 -4.36 10.62 22.26
CA GLU A 437 -3.31 11.07 21.35
C GLU A 437 -2.00 11.34 22.08
N GLN A 438 -2.06 11.98 23.25
CA GLN A 438 -0.86 12.21 24.06
C GLN A 438 -0.26 10.91 24.57
N GLY A 439 -1.09 9.95 25.00
CA GLY A 439 -0.63 8.62 25.41
C GLY A 439 0.15 7.87 24.32
N LEU A 440 -0.30 7.96 23.07
CA LEU A 440 0.42 7.36 21.94
C LEU A 440 1.70 8.13 21.57
N ARG A 441 1.72 9.47 21.68
CA ARG A 441 2.96 10.25 21.51
C ARG A 441 4.01 9.88 22.56
N ASP A 442 3.59 9.77 23.82
CA ASP A 442 4.47 9.37 24.91
C ASP A 442 5.03 7.95 24.71
N ALA A 443 4.18 7.04 24.24
CA ALA A 443 4.58 5.67 23.91
C ALA A 443 5.62 5.63 22.77
N LEU A 444 5.40 6.36 21.68
CA LEU A 444 6.36 6.44 20.56
C LEU A 444 7.67 7.08 20.97
N THR A 445 7.63 8.13 21.78
CA THR A 445 8.82 8.76 22.36
C THR A 445 9.62 7.77 23.21
N ALA A 446 8.92 6.99 24.05
CA ALA A 446 9.55 5.96 24.89
C ALA A 446 10.15 4.81 24.08
N CYS A 447 9.59 4.49 22.90
CA CYS A 447 10.15 3.51 21.97
C CYS A 447 11.38 4.03 21.22
N GLY A 448 11.62 5.34 21.21
CA GLY A 448 12.74 5.94 20.49
C GLY A 448 12.62 5.85 18.96
N VAL A 449 11.40 5.76 18.44
CA VAL A 449 11.13 5.70 17.00
C VAL A 449 10.74 7.08 16.47
N GLU A 450 11.08 7.37 15.22
CA GLU A 450 10.60 8.55 14.50
C GLU A 450 9.24 8.25 13.88
N TRP A 451 8.33 9.22 13.88
CA TRP A 451 7.00 9.08 13.28
C TRP A 451 6.54 10.35 12.57
N GLU A 452 5.57 10.18 11.67
CA GLU A 452 4.83 11.23 10.99
C GLU A 452 3.40 11.28 11.53
N GLU A 453 2.87 12.48 11.83
CA GLU A 453 1.47 12.64 12.22
C GLU A 453 0.56 12.79 11.00
N LEU A 454 -0.57 12.09 11.03
CA LEU A 454 -1.61 12.11 10.00
C LEU A 454 -2.92 12.62 10.60
N PRO A 455 -3.19 13.94 10.55
CA PRO A 455 -4.45 14.51 11.06
C PRO A 455 -5.65 13.96 10.30
N GLY A 456 -6.69 13.55 11.04
CA GLY A 456 -7.96 13.09 10.46
C GLY A 456 -8.03 11.60 10.08
N GLU A 457 -6.93 10.85 10.17
CA GLU A 457 -6.84 9.46 9.69
C GLU A 457 -7.08 8.40 10.79
N GLY A 458 -7.36 8.83 12.02
CA GLY A 458 -7.70 7.94 13.13
C GLY A 458 -9.04 7.23 12.92
N ALA A 459 -9.28 6.13 13.66
CA ALA A 459 -10.60 5.51 13.67
C ALA A 459 -11.59 6.34 14.50
N PHE A 460 -12.88 6.07 14.32
CA PHE A 460 -13.92 6.84 15.02
C PHE A 460 -13.86 6.72 16.55
N TYR A 461 -13.22 5.70 17.09
CA TYR A 461 -13.15 5.39 18.53
C TYR A 461 -11.75 5.57 19.16
N GLY A 462 -10.72 5.91 18.39
CA GLY A 462 -9.39 6.17 18.93
C GLY A 462 -8.31 6.46 17.90
N PRO A 463 -7.26 7.18 18.31
CA PRO A 463 -6.06 7.37 17.49
C PRO A 463 -5.29 6.06 17.35
N LYS A 464 -4.47 5.94 16.30
CA LYS A 464 -3.71 4.72 16.04
C LYS A 464 -2.28 5.00 15.59
N ILE A 465 -1.36 4.16 16.02
CA ILE A 465 -0.04 4.03 15.43
C ILE A 465 -0.14 3.04 14.27
N GLU A 466 0.38 3.42 13.12
CA GLU A 466 0.47 2.57 11.93
C GLU A 466 1.93 2.21 11.66
N TYR A 467 2.18 0.92 11.46
CA TYR A 467 3.50 0.41 11.09
C TYR A 467 3.49 -0.03 9.63
N HIS A 468 4.33 0.63 8.84
CA HIS A 468 4.48 0.37 7.42
C HIS A 468 5.79 -0.38 7.17
N VAL A 469 5.75 -1.46 6.40
CA VAL A 469 6.93 -2.16 5.92
C VAL A 469 7.26 -1.73 4.49
N LYS A 470 8.54 -1.73 4.14
CA LYS A 470 8.99 -1.55 2.76
C LYS A 470 9.38 -2.90 2.17
N ASP A 471 8.85 -3.19 0.99
CA ASP A 471 9.23 -4.39 0.25
C ASP A 471 10.54 -4.20 -0.54
N ALA A 472 10.98 -5.27 -1.19
CA ALA A 472 12.21 -5.30 -2.00
C ALA A 472 12.22 -4.29 -3.17
N LEU A 473 11.06 -3.74 -3.56
CA LEU A 473 10.92 -2.70 -4.57
C LEU A 473 10.78 -1.29 -3.97
N GLY A 474 10.87 -1.16 -2.64
CA GLY A 474 10.71 0.09 -1.91
C GLY A 474 9.26 0.56 -1.76
N ARG A 475 8.25 -0.29 -2.10
CA ARG A 475 6.84 0.03 -1.89
C ARG A 475 6.50 -0.07 -0.40
N SER A 476 5.70 0.88 0.08
CA SER A 476 5.27 0.95 1.48
C SER A 476 3.93 0.24 1.67
N TRP A 477 3.85 -0.65 2.67
CA TRP A 477 2.67 -1.42 3.01
C TRP A 477 2.34 -1.28 4.48
N GLN A 478 1.18 -0.71 4.79
CA GLN A 478 0.68 -0.70 6.16
C GLN A 478 0.29 -2.13 6.57
N CYS A 479 0.90 -2.65 7.62
CA CYS A 479 0.62 -3.97 8.17
C CYS A 479 0.23 -3.89 9.65
N GLY A 480 1.13 -3.41 10.50
CA GLY A 480 0.91 -3.32 11.93
C GLY A 480 0.11 -2.11 12.36
N THR A 481 -0.67 -2.27 13.42
CA THR A 481 -1.40 -1.19 14.06
C THR A 481 -1.43 -1.36 15.57
N LEU A 482 -1.38 -0.25 16.28
CA LEU A 482 -1.67 -0.17 17.71
C LEU A 482 -2.63 1.00 17.94
N GLN A 483 -3.82 0.72 18.46
CA GLN A 483 -4.86 1.71 18.62
C GLN A 483 -5.30 1.80 20.08
N LEU A 484 -5.36 3.01 20.61
CA LEU A 484 -5.77 3.30 21.98
C LEU A 484 -7.25 3.66 22.02
N ASP A 485 -8.01 2.96 22.85
CA ASP A 485 -9.45 3.05 22.93
C ASP A 485 -9.93 3.17 24.37
N PHE A 486 -10.59 4.29 24.68
CA PHE A 486 -11.31 4.54 25.92
C PHE A 486 -12.84 4.40 25.77
N VAL A 487 -13.33 4.21 24.54
CA VAL A 487 -14.77 4.28 24.21
C VAL A 487 -15.45 2.92 24.33
N LEU A 488 -14.91 1.88 23.69
CA LEU A 488 -15.51 0.53 23.71
C LEU A 488 -15.62 -0.07 25.13
N PRO A 489 -14.60 0.06 26.00
CA PRO A 489 -14.73 -0.42 27.38
C PRO A 489 -15.91 0.22 28.13
N GLU A 490 -16.17 1.51 27.89
CA GLU A 490 -17.34 2.20 28.48
C GLU A 490 -18.65 1.70 27.88
N ARG A 491 -18.77 1.67 26.56
CA ARG A 491 -20.00 1.24 25.87
C ARG A 491 -20.42 -0.19 26.19
N LEU A 492 -19.45 -1.06 26.40
CA LEU A 492 -19.67 -2.48 26.69
C LEU A 492 -19.56 -2.84 28.18
N ASN A 493 -19.49 -1.84 29.05
CA ASN A 493 -19.44 -2.00 30.52
C ASN A 493 -18.29 -2.90 31.00
N ALA A 494 -17.09 -2.75 30.42
CA ALA A 494 -15.90 -3.44 30.91
C ALA A 494 -15.43 -2.77 32.22
N GLU A 495 -15.28 -3.56 33.27
CA GLU A 495 -14.88 -3.06 34.60
C GLU A 495 -13.89 -4.04 35.27
N TYR A 496 -13.03 -3.50 36.12
CA TYR A 496 -12.18 -4.27 37.01
C TYR A 496 -12.19 -3.67 38.42
N VAL A 497 -11.82 -4.45 39.40
CA VAL A 497 -11.70 -4.01 40.80
C VAL A 497 -10.26 -3.48 41.01
N THR A 498 -10.17 -2.25 41.48
CA THR A 498 -8.90 -1.59 41.81
C THR A 498 -8.31 -2.12 43.12
N GLU A 499 -7.08 -1.72 43.43
CA GLU A 499 -6.43 -2.04 44.70
C GLU A 499 -7.20 -1.57 45.93
N ASN A 500 -7.97 -0.48 45.80
CA ASN A 500 -8.80 0.08 46.87
C ASN A 500 -10.21 -0.52 46.92
N ASN A 501 -10.48 -1.61 46.20
CA ASN A 501 -11.80 -2.23 46.05
C ASN A 501 -12.87 -1.37 45.33
N ASP A 502 -12.48 -0.29 44.66
CA ASP A 502 -13.34 0.46 43.78
C ASP A 502 -13.44 -0.19 42.41
N ARG A 503 -14.45 0.19 41.63
CA ARG A 503 -14.56 -0.23 40.23
C ARG A 503 -13.98 0.83 39.29
N ALA A 504 -13.20 0.39 38.35
CA ALA A 504 -12.63 1.24 37.30
C ALA A 504 -12.79 0.59 35.91
N ARG A 505 -12.72 1.42 34.88
CA ARG A 505 -12.73 0.96 33.50
C ARG A 505 -11.31 0.72 33.02
N PRO A 506 -11.03 -0.42 32.37
CA PRO A 506 -9.76 -0.62 31.73
C PRO A 506 -9.61 0.26 30.48
N VAL A 507 -8.39 0.53 30.09
CA VAL A 507 -8.05 1.01 28.76
C VAL A 507 -7.91 -0.19 27.84
N MET A 508 -8.29 -0.05 26.60
CA MET A 508 -8.18 -1.10 25.60
C MET A 508 -7.21 -0.70 24.50
N LEU A 509 -6.20 -1.54 24.26
CA LEU A 509 -5.32 -1.40 23.11
C LEU A 509 -5.69 -2.46 22.07
N HIS A 510 -6.08 -2.02 20.88
CA HIS A 510 -6.27 -2.88 19.73
C HIS A 510 -4.94 -3.01 18.99
N ARG A 511 -4.50 -4.21 18.67
CA ARG A 511 -3.28 -4.39 17.93
C ARG A 511 -3.35 -5.50 16.90
N ALA A 512 -2.69 -5.30 15.78
CA ALA A 512 -2.34 -6.32 14.81
C ALA A 512 -0.88 -6.15 14.40
N ILE A 513 -0.17 -7.23 14.11
CA ILE A 513 1.22 -7.22 13.64
C ILE A 513 1.24 -7.39 12.13
N LEU A 514 0.62 -8.45 11.63
CA LEU A 514 0.54 -8.76 10.20
C LEU A 514 -0.61 -8.01 9.51
N GLY A 515 -1.68 -7.74 10.25
CA GLY A 515 -2.95 -7.27 9.74
C GLY A 515 -3.80 -8.43 9.21
N SER A 516 -4.26 -8.34 7.96
CA SER A 516 -4.89 -9.50 7.28
C SER A 516 -3.82 -10.48 6.84
N LEU A 517 -3.97 -11.77 7.18
CA LEU A 517 -3.04 -12.81 6.75
C LEU A 517 -3.02 -12.93 5.21
N GLU A 518 -4.16 -12.81 4.57
CA GLU A 518 -4.29 -12.83 3.09
C GLU A 518 -3.42 -11.73 2.47
N ARG A 519 -3.59 -10.50 2.94
CA ARG A 519 -2.83 -9.35 2.44
C ARG A 519 -1.34 -9.49 2.75
N PHE A 520 -1.00 -9.93 3.95
CA PHE A 520 0.39 -10.14 4.34
C PHE A 520 1.08 -11.23 3.51
N ILE A 521 0.38 -12.34 3.22
CA ILE A 521 0.87 -13.39 2.31
C ILE A 521 1.07 -12.82 0.90
N GLY A 522 0.14 -12.01 0.40
CA GLY A 522 0.32 -11.31 -0.87
C GLY A 522 1.58 -10.45 -0.91
N ILE A 523 1.82 -9.68 0.15
CA ILE A 523 3.03 -8.85 0.31
C ILE A 523 4.29 -9.74 0.36
N LEU A 524 4.27 -10.86 1.08
CA LEU A 524 5.39 -11.81 1.16
C LEU A 524 5.71 -12.44 -0.20
N ILE A 525 4.68 -12.85 -0.96
CA ILE A 525 4.87 -13.40 -2.31
C ILE A 525 5.60 -12.39 -3.19
N GLU A 526 5.19 -11.14 -3.17
CA GLU A 526 5.79 -10.08 -3.96
C GLU A 526 7.17 -9.68 -3.45
N ASN A 527 7.37 -9.59 -2.13
CA ASN A 527 8.65 -9.26 -1.53
C ASN A 527 9.73 -10.30 -1.88
N HIS A 528 9.40 -11.57 -1.74
CA HIS A 528 10.31 -12.69 -2.03
C HIS A 528 10.28 -13.11 -3.50
N ALA A 529 9.47 -12.48 -4.34
CA ALA A 529 9.24 -12.90 -5.73
C ALA A 529 8.88 -14.40 -5.83
N GLY A 530 8.17 -14.95 -4.86
CA GLY A 530 7.82 -16.36 -4.75
C GLY A 530 8.95 -17.31 -4.30
N SER A 531 10.17 -16.79 -4.07
CA SER A 531 11.32 -17.57 -3.58
C SER A 531 11.46 -17.37 -2.07
N PHE A 532 10.65 -18.05 -1.30
CA PHE A 532 10.61 -17.91 0.15
C PHE A 532 11.89 -18.44 0.83
N PRO A 533 12.29 -17.86 1.98
CA PRO A 533 13.34 -18.45 2.82
C PRO A 533 12.92 -19.85 3.28
N LEU A 534 13.92 -20.68 3.61
CA LEU A 534 13.72 -22.10 3.92
C LEU A 534 12.61 -22.34 4.97
N TRP A 535 12.62 -21.60 6.08
CA TRP A 535 11.67 -21.79 7.16
C TRP A 535 10.21 -21.52 6.74
N LEU A 536 10.02 -20.60 5.79
CA LEU A 536 8.72 -20.11 5.34
C LEU A 536 8.17 -20.87 4.12
N ALA A 537 9.04 -21.47 3.30
CA ALA A 537 8.66 -22.09 2.04
C ALA A 537 7.59 -23.17 2.21
N PRO A 538 6.49 -23.14 1.43
CA PRO A 538 5.42 -24.15 1.52
C PRO A 538 5.90 -25.57 1.19
N VAL A 539 6.82 -25.69 0.26
CA VAL A 539 7.63 -26.89 -0.01
C VAL A 539 9.09 -26.47 0.07
N GLN A 540 9.85 -27.13 0.94
CA GLN A 540 11.24 -26.73 1.23
C GLN A 540 12.23 -27.38 0.29
N MET A 541 11.89 -28.57 -0.19
CA MET A 541 12.72 -29.31 -1.12
C MET A 541 11.94 -30.33 -1.93
N VAL A 542 12.48 -30.64 -3.10
CA VAL A 542 12.03 -31.73 -3.96
C VAL A 542 13.15 -32.75 -4.13
N ILE A 543 12.84 -34.04 -4.01
CA ILE A 543 13.77 -35.14 -4.20
C ILE A 543 13.46 -35.82 -5.53
N MET A 544 14.48 -35.98 -6.37
CA MET A 544 14.39 -36.51 -7.72
C MET A 544 15.33 -37.70 -7.89
N ASN A 545 14.81 -38.81 -8.44
CA ASN A 545 15.64 -39.94 -8.87
C ASN A 545 16.14 -39.74 -10.31
N ILE A 546 17.29 -40.31 -10.62
CA ILE A 546 17.82 -40.36 -11.98
C ILE A 546 17.16 -41.51 -12.76
N THR A 547 17.04 -42.69 -12.13
CA THR A 547 16.36 -43.88 -12.67
C THR A 547 15.42 -44.47 -11.63
N GLU A 548 14.55 -45.40 -12.06
CA GLU A 548 13.60 -46.11 -11.17
C GLU A 548 14.29 -46.82 -9.99
N ASN A 549 15.55 -47.25 -10.17
CA ASN A 549 16.29 -47.99 -9.15
C ASN A 549 16.50 -47.23 -7.85
N GLN A 550 16.44 -45.89 -7.87
CA GLN A 550 16.61 -45.05 -6.66
C GLN A 550 15.27 -44.64 -6.03
N ALA A 551 14.11 -45.02 -6.61
CA ALA A 551 12.81 -44.55 -6.12
C ALA A 551 12.56 -44.87 -4.65
N ASP A 552 12.85 -46.07 -4.21
CA ASP A 552 12.65 -46.46 -2.80
C ASP A 552 13.59 -45.71 -1.86
N TYR A 553 14.84 -45.52 -2.24
CA TYR A 553 15.77 -44.70 -1.47
C TYR A 553 15.33 -43.22 -1.39
N CYS A 554 14.79 -42.66 -2.46
CA CYS A 554 14.19 -41.33 -2.43
C CYS A 554 13.03 -41.24 -1.42
N ARG A 555 12.17 -42.26 -1.34
CA ARG A 555 11.10 -42.33 -0.36
C ARG A 555 11.62 -42.42 1.07
N GLU A 556 12.67 -43.20 1.32
CA GLU A 556 13.33 -43.30 2.62
C GLU A 556 13.94 -41.94 3.03
N VAL A 557 14.64 -41.26 2.13
CA VAL A 557 15.20 -39.92 2.39
C VAL A 557 14.09 -38.93 2.69
N ALA A 558 12.99 -38.93 1.89
CA ALA A 558 11.85 -38.07 2.13
C ALA A 558 11.22 -38.30 3.49
N ALA A 559 11.01 -39.58 3.88
CA ALA A 559 10.46 -39.92 5.19
C ALA A 559 11.35 -39.44 6.34
N LYS A 560 12.67 -39.54 6.19
CA LYS A 560 13.63 -39.06 7.20
C LYS A 560 13.60 -37.54 7.35
N LEU A 561 13.55 -36.80 6.25
CA LEU A 561 13.41 -35.34 6.23
C LEU A 561 12.06 -34.90 6.82
N GLN A 562 10.95 -35.58 6.45
CA GLN A 562 9.62 -35.32 7.00
C GLN A 562 9.56 -35.57 8.51
N ALA A 563 10.18 -36.64 8.99
CA ALA A 563 10.28 -36.93 10.42
C ALA A 563 11.09 -35.85 11.19
N ALA A 564 12.04 -35.20 10.53
CA ALA A 564 12.75 -34.04 11.03
C ALA A 564 11.98 -32.71 10.94
N GLY A 565 10.74 -32.73 10.43
CA GLY A 565 9.83 -31.58 10.34
C GLY A 565 9.89 -30.80 9.04
N PHE A 566 10.56 -31.30 7.99
CA PHE A 566 10.64 -30.63 6.70
C PHE A 566 9.48 -30.99 5.77
N ARG A 567 9.08 -30.03 4.93
CA ARG A 567 8.06 -30.18 3.90
C ARG A 567 8.74 -30.58 2.59
N VAL A 568 8.53 -31.81 2.16
CA VAL A 568 9.26 -32.46 1.07
C VAL A 568 8.30 -32.97 0.01
N GLU A 569 8.62 -32.73 -1.26
CA GLU A 569 7.98 -33.37 -2.41
C GLU A 569 8.91 -34.38 -3.09
N LEU A 570 8.33 -35.36 -3.76
CA LEU A 570 9.02 -36.37 -4.55
C LEU A 570 8.68 -36.19 -6.02
N ASP A 571 9.68 -36.16 -6.88
CA ASP A 571 9.52 -36.23 -8.33
C ASP A 571 10.17 -37.52 -8.86
N LEU A 572 9.40 -38.59 -8.85
CA LEU A 572 9.79 -39.91 -9.30
C LEU A 572 9.34 -40.22 -10.73
N ARG A 573 8.96 -39.20 -11.51
CA ARG A 573 8.56 -39.38 -12.91
C ARG A 573 9.67 -40.02 -13.72
N ASN A 574 9.28 -40.84 -14.71
CA ASN A 574 10.22 -41.43 -15.66
C ASN A 574 10.61 -40.42 -16.74
N GLU A 575 11.43 -39.41 -16.31
CA GLU A 575 11.91 -38.32 -17.15
C GLU A 575 13.40 -38.10 -16.94
N LYS A 576 14.07 -37.48 -17.92
CA LYS A 576 15.48 -37.13 -17.80
C LYS A 576 15.70 -36.16 -16.66
N ILE A 577 16.74 -36.39 -15.85
CA ILE A 577 17.02 -35.56 -14.68
C ILE A 577 17.17 -34.06 -15.01
N GLY A 578 17.76 -33.72 -16.14
CA GLY A 578 17.86 -32.32 -16.58
C GLY A 578 16.51 -31.68 -16.87
N TYR A 579 15.51 -32.44 -17.32
CA TYR A 579 14.15 -31.97 -17.47
C TYR A 579 13.49 -31.76 -16.09
N LYS A 580 13.58 -32.74 -15.18
CA LYS A 580 13.03 -32.63 -13.82
C LYS A 580 13.59 -31.41 -13.08
N ILE A 581 14.91 -31.16 -13.16
CA ILE A 581 15.55 -29.98 -12.54
C ILE A 581 14.96 -28.69 -13.09
N ARG A 582 14.80 -28.55 -14.40
CA ARG A 582 14.23 -27.35 -15.02
C ARG A 582 12.77 -27.16 -14.68
N ASP A 583 11.98 -28.25 -14.73
CA ASP A 583 10.57 -28.23 -14.41
C ASP A 583 10.33 -27.84 -12.95
N ASN A 584 11.06 -28.44 -12.01
CA ASN A 584 10.98 -28.12 -10.60
C ASN A 584 11.53 -26.72 -10.24
N SER A 585 12.41 -26.15 -11.05
CA SER A 585 12.91 -24.78 -10.86
C SER A 585 11.81 -23.72 -10.99
N GLN A 586 10.71 -24.01 -11.70
CA GLN A 586 9.57 -23.11 -11.84
C GLN A 586 8.83 -22.90 -10.51
N TYR A 587 8.84 -23.89 -9.64
CA TYR A 587 8.19 -23.85 -8.32
C TYR A 587 9.03 -23.17 -7.23
N ARG A 588 10.26 -22.77 -7.57
CA ARG A 588 11.16 -21.98 -6.69
C ARG A 588 11.42 -22.60 -5.33
N PHE A 589 11.50 -23.94 -5.28
CA PHE A 589 11.90 -24.66 -4.06
C PHE A 589 13.26 -24.19 -3.56
N PRO A 590 13.44 -23.97 -2.25
CA PRO A 590 14.73 -23.61 -1.68
C PRO A 590 15.85 -24.59 -2.06
N TYR A 591 15.53 -25.90 -2.04
CA TYR A 591 16.46 -26.96 -2.38
C TYR A 591 15.89 -27.94 -3.39
N GLN A 592 16.77 -28.45 -4.26
CA GLN A 592 16.51 -29.60 -5.13
C GLN A 592 17.52 -30.68 -4.82
N ILE A 593 17.06 -31.91 -4.60
CA ILE A 593 17.87 -33.06 -4.24
C ILE A 593 17.83 -34.06 -5.38
N VAL A 594 18.99 -34.46 -5.85
CA VAL A 594 19.15 -35.48 -6.90
C VAL A 594 19.77 -36.74 -6.29
N VAL A 595 19.20 -37.89 -6.64
CA VAL A 595 19.67 -39.18 -6.18
C VAL A 595 19.95 -40.07 -7.38
N GLY A 596 21.21 -40.46 -7.53
CA GLY A 596 21.66 -41.48 -8.46
C GLY A 596 22.15 -42.74 -7.71
N ASP A 597 22.74 -43.68 -8.46
CA ASP A 597 23.24 -44.93 -7.88
C ASP A 597 24.37 -44.68 -6.86
N LYS A 598 25.22 -43.69 -7.12
CA LYS A 598 26.29 -43.30 -6.20
C LYS A 598 25.77 -42.82 -4.86
N GLU A 599 24.81 -41.89 -4.90
CA GLU A 599 24.19 -41.34 -3.69
C GLU A 599 23.49 -42.42 -2.88
N LYS A 600 22.78 -43.34 -3.56
CA LYS A 600 22.14 -44.50 -2.91
C LYS A 600 23.15 -45.43 -2.24
N GLN A 601 24.27 -45.75 -2.91
CA GLN A 601 25.33 -46.62 -2.37
C GLN A 601 26.04 -46.01 -1.17
N GLU A 602 26.26 -44.70 -1.20
CA GLU A 602 27.00 -43.96 -0.15
C GLU A 602 26.11 -43.42 0.98
N ASN A 603 24.77 -43.64 0.93
CA ASN A 603 23.80 -43.04 1.86
C ASN A 603 23.88 -41.50 1.88
N LYS A 604 23.99 -40.89 0.70
CA LYS A 604 24.11 -39.45 0.48
C LYS A 604 22.98 -38.91 -0.41
N VAL A 605 22.95 -37.61 -0.54
CA VAL A 605 22.08 -36.86 -1.46
C VAL A 605 22.90 -35.78 -2.16
N ALA A 606 22.72 -35.61 -3.46
CA ALA A 606 23.29 -34.48 -4.21
C ALA A 606 22.37 -33.29 -4.05
N VAL A 607 22.87 -32.24 -3.45
CA VAL A 607 22.07 -31.06 -3.05
C VAL A 607 22.32 -29.89 -3.99
N ARG A 608 21.26 -29.27 -4.47
CA ARG A 608 21.31 -28.05 -5.27
C ARG A 608 20.48 -26.95 -4.58
N ARG A 609 21.03 -25.74 -4.59
CA ARG A 609 20.36 -24.52 -4.11
C ARG A 609 20.30 -23.52 -5.25
N LYS A 610 19.09 -23.23 -5.77
CA LYS A 610 18.94 -22.45 -7.01
C LYS A 610 19.77 -23.06 -8.15
N ALA A 611 20.70 -22.31 -8.74
CA ALA A 611 21.59 -22.78 -9.80
C ALA A 611 22.91 -23.39 -9.28
N GLU A 612 23.18 -23.35 -7.97
CA GLU A 612 24.41 -23.79 -7.35
C GLU A 612 24.35 -25.27 -6.97
N ASP A 613 25.39 -26.02 -7.31
CA ASP A 613 25.58 -27.41 -6.89
C ASP A 613 26.42 -27.44 -5.61
N LEU A 614 25.83 -27.89 -4.50
CA LEU A 614 26.49 -27.97 -3.22
C LEU A 614 27.19 -29.31 -3.00
N GLY A 615 27.17 -30.22 -3.97
CA GLY A 615 27.76 -31.54 -3.91
C GLY A 615 26.92 -32.56 -3.17
N SER A 616 27.53 -33.71 -2.88
CA SER A 616 26.89 -34.83 -2.19
C SER A 616 27.13 -34.74 -0.67
N LEU A 617 26.05 -34.76 0.09
CA LEU A 617 26.03 -34.66 1.54
C LEU A 617 25.43 -35.91 2.17
N ASN A 618 25.90 -36.27 3.36
CA ASN A 618 25.22 -37.24 4.23
C ASN A 618 23.84 -36.67 4.64
N VAL A 619 22.81 -37.51 4.68
CA VAL A 619 21.43 -37.05 4.96
C VAL A 619 21.32 -36.43 6.36
N ASP A 620 21.98 -36.99 7.39
CA ASP A 620 21.92 -36.46 8.74
C ASP A 620 22.64 -35.11 8.88
N ASP A 621 23.80 -34.95 8.19
CA ASP A 621 24.56 -33.72 8.15
C ASP A 621 23.75 -32.63 7.42
N PHE A 622 23.05 -33.01 6.35
CA PHE A 622 22.15 -32.09 5.61
C PHE A 622 21.00 -31.64 6.49
N ILE A 623 20.34 -32.54 7.21
CA ILE A 623 19.28 -32.20 8.17
C ILE A 623 19.80 -31.19 9.22
N ALA A 624 20.98 -31.42 9.77
CA ALA A 624 21.59 -30.52 10.77
C ALA A 624 21.86 -29.13 10.18
N GLN A 625 22.35 -29.05 8.93
CA GLN A 625 22.57 -27.77 8.22
C GLN A 625 21.25 -27.02 7.99
N LEU A 626 20.19 -27.72 7.56
CA LEU A 626 18.87 -27.12 7.35
C LEU A 626 18.26 -26.59 8.67
N GLN A 627 18.39 -27.32 9.76
CA GLN A 627 17.94 -26.90 11.09
C GLN A 627 18.70 -25.66 11.57
N GLN A 628 20.02 -25.61 11.32
CA GLN A 628 20.84 -24.44 11.67
C GLN A 628 20.43 -23.22 10.83
N GLU A 629 20.20 -23.37 9.53
CA GLU A 629 19.74 -22.29 8.64
C GLU A 629 18.42 -21.69 9.14
N ILE A 630 17.46 -22.55 9.54
CA ILE A 630 16.19 -22.09 10.10
C ILE A 630 16.38 -21.36 11.44
N THR A 631 17.23 -21.88 12.29
CA THR A 631 17.54 -21.26 13.59
C THR A 631 18.17 -19.89 13.39
N ASP A 632 19.16 -19.78 12.51
CA ASP A 632 19.83 -18.51 12.21
C ASP A 632 18.86 -17.48 11.62
N ALA A 633 17.95 -17.91 10.77
CA ALA A 633 16.93 -17.03 10.18
C ALA A 633 15.90 -16.51 11.19
N LEU A 634 15.66 -17.21 12.30
CA LEU A 634 14.62 -16.84 13.28
C LEU A 634 15.19 -16.22 14.56
N VAL A 635 16.44 -16.48 14.91
CA VAL A 635 17.05 -16.07 16.20
C VAL A 635 17.97 -14.86 16.04
N ASN A 636 18.65 -14.70 14.92
CA ASN A 636 19.67 -13.66 14.70
C ASN A 636 19.11 -12.31 14.21
N HIS A 637 17.84 -12.02 14.52
CA HIS A 637 17.17 -10.77 14.09
C HIS A 637 16.68 -9.91 15.26
#